data_0f9d70f3eaf528d0aab87fd62f1bf3d5
#
_entry.id   0f9d70f3eaf528d0aab87fd62f1bf3d5
#
_cell.length_a   1.000
_cell.length_b   1.000
_cell.length_c   1.000
_cell.angle_alpha   90.00
_cell.angle_beta   90.00
_cell.angle_gamma   90.00
#
_symmetry.space_group_name_H-M   'P 1'
#
loop_
_entity.id
_entity.type
_entity.pdbx_description
1 polymer ?
#
loop_
_entity_poly.entity_id
_entity_poly.type
_entity_poly.pdbx_seq_one_letter_code
_entity_poly.pdbx_strand_id
1 'polypeptide(L)'
;MLADAGEARAARAARPRASFDSLSEDLAGEDPLRRNGAAARLISLAESEGLDAADRAALSEHIRSSAPVLGITGTGGAGKSSVLDELLVRFRTERPDLGSGSVSRIGVLAVDPSKRRTGGALLGDRIRLNAIGGTEVFVRSLATRHSGTELANVVDDALLILRAAGCGLLVVETGGIGQGDSRIVDISDFSLYVMTSDYGAESQLEKIDMLDLADAVALNKADHPGAEDALFAVRRAFQRARSLPRHAPAPVLPTVASRFADPGLDRLYAVVRDGLAGRETALPSPVSDRPDDLLADVRLIPPARAGYLAEIADTLRGERNRVAAEADRAARIEHLEAALDELRAGGGAEARLRDVRAELDAGSRELLAGWSDLVARYRAPRYRTQVRDRVREFSTHRETLSGTWLPRVALPGFTGNRDRLRFLLEENLPGHYPFTAEFFPFRREEESPRRQFAGEGGPARTNRRFHLLADSEAATRLSVAFDSVTLYGDDPARRPDIFGKIGEGGVSIATLDDMCELFRGFRLTDPATSVSMTINGPAPLILAMFLNAAVRQEVQAFEDEHERPPSADEYRELKTATLQTVRGTVQADILKEDQAQNTCIFSTAFALRLMGDVQEFFIRNEVRNFYSVSISGYHIAEAGANPITQLAFTLANGFTYVEYYLARGLPVDAFAPNLSFFFSNGLDPEYAVMARVARRIWARAMKLRYGAGERSQKFKVHIQTSGRSLHAQEVQFNDIRTTLQALVATNDNCNSLHTNAYDEAITTPTPESVRRAVAIQKIIRNEFGMAWNENPLSGSFVVAQLTDLVEEAVLAEFDRLNARGGVLAAMERQYQRNRIQEESLLYETRKDSGEIPIIGVNTFLAAPDSGSPESVPLARSTPEAKEDQVARVEAFRRRHRAAAPEALRRLQEVARAGGNVFAELMETVQVASLGQITQALYEVGGRYRRAM
;
A
#
# COMPACT_ATOMS: atom_id res chain seq x y z
N MET A 1 -22.21 18.81 22.08
CA MET A 1 -21.69 18.98 20.68
C MET A 1 -22.53 19.94 19.81
N LEU A 2 -23.84 19.80 19.67
CA LEU A 2 -24.62 20.77 18.88
C LEU A 2 -24.83 22.13 19.61
N ALA A 3 -24.96 22.14 20.92
CA ALA A 3 -24.96 23.35 21.72
C ALA A 3 -23.62 24.07 21.70
N ASP A 4 -22.51 23.37 21.87
CA ASP A 4 -21.15 23.93 21.80
C ASP A 4 -20.82 24.49 20.40
N ALA A 5 -21.34 23.87 19.32
CA ALA A 5 -21.23 24.41 17.97
C ALA A 5 -22.03 25.71 17.79
N GLY A 6 -23.19 25.83 18.47
CA GLY A 6 -23.99 27.04 18.49
C GLY A 6 -23.32 28.20 19.25
N GLU A 7 -22.73 27.92 20.41
CA GLU A 7 -21.95 28.89 21.20
C GLU A 7 -20.66 29.33 20.52
N ALA A 8 -19.93 28.37 19.89
CA ALA A 8 -18.75 28.69 19.09
C ALA A 8 -19.09 29.55 17.85
N ARG A 9 -20.27 29.34 17.26
CA ARG A 9 -20.78 30.16 16.14
C ARG A 9 -21.20 31.57 16.61
N ALA A 10 -21.86 31.66 17.77
CA ALA A 10 -22.19 32.94 18.39
C ALA A 10 -20.96 33.73 18.84
N ALA A 11 -19.95 33.07 19.41
CA ALA A 11 -18.67 33.67 19.79
C ALA A 11 -17.84 34.12 18.57
N ARG A 12 -17.93 33.42 17.43
CA ARG A 12 -17.34 33.87 16.16
C ARG A 12 -18.08 35.10 15.57
N ALA A 13 -19.40 35.14 15.67
CA ALA A 13 -20.23 36.28 15.22
C ALA A 13 -20.02 37.53 16.09
N ALA A 14 -19.66 37.38 17.36
CA ALA A 14 -19.39 38.47 18.31
C ALA A 14 -17.96 39.04 18.26
N ARG A 15 -17.05 38.50 17.41
CA ARG A 15 -15.74 39.10 17.20
C ARG A 15 -15.91 40.41 16.44
N PRO A 16 -15.32 41.55 16.90
CA PRO A 16 -15.40 42.82 16.18
C PRO A 16 -14.88 42.58 14.74
N ARG A 17 -15.72 42.88 13.74
CA ARG A 17 -15.32 42.82 12.32
C ARG A 17 -14.18 43.83 12.15
N ALA A 18 -13.00 43.40 11.69
CA ALA A 18 -11.95 44.33 11.28
C ALA A 18 -12.53 45.23 10.17
N SER A 19 -12.31 46.54 10.27
CA SER A 19 -12.78 47.43 9.22
C SER A 19 -12.09 47.08 7.89
N PHE A 20 -12.72 47.36 6.77
CA PHE A 20 -12.13 47.22 5.44
C PHE A 20 -10.74 47.87 5.35
N ASP A 21 -10.58 49.09 5.92
CA ASP A 21 -9.32 49.85 5.89
C ASP A 21 -8.18 49.09 6.57
N SER A 22 -8.43 48.55 7.77
CA SER A 22 -7.42 47.74 8.48
C SER A 22 -7.03 46.47 7.72
N LEU A 23 -7.97 45.82 7.04
CA LEU A 23 -7.71 44.63 6.22
C LEU A 23 -6.95 45.02 4.94
N SER A 24 -7.22 46.16 4.36
CA SER A 24 -6.52 46.69 3.18
C SER A 24 -5.05 47.02 3.50
N GLU A 25 -4.78 47.60 4.71
CA GLU A 25 -3.43 47.84 5.20
C GLU A 25 -2.68 46.52 5.44
N ASP A 26 -3.30 45.52 6.10
CA ASP A 26 -2.69 44.22 6.32
C ASP A 26 -2.41 43.48 4.97
N LEU A 27 -3.25 43.68 3.95
CA LEU A 27 -3.07 43.10 2.61
C LEU A 27 -1.82 43.67 1.91
N ALA A 28 -1.51 44.93 2.09
CA ALA A 28 -0.31 45.62 1.55
C ALA A 28 0.96 45.33 2.37
N GLY A 29 0.84 44.82 3.59
CA GLY A 29 1.94 44.54 4.52
C GLY A 29 2.93 43.49 4.01
N GLU A 30 4.12 43.39 4.63
CA GLU A 30 5.19 42.44 4.25
C GLU A 30 5.00 41.05 4.83
N ASP A 31 4.26 40.88 5.94
CA ASP A 31 4.03 39.58 6.59
C ASP A 31 3.11 38.69 5.74
N PRO A 32 3.61 37.55 5.19
CA PRO A 32 2.82 36.68 4.33
C PRO A 32 1.59 36.05 5.02
N LEU A 33 1.66 35.81 6.33
CA LEU A 33 0.55 35.20 7.08
C LEU A 33 -0.59 36.20 7.31
N ARG A 34 -0.24 37.45 7.68
CA ARG A 34 -1.22 38.52 7.82
C ARG A 34 -1.89 38.86 6.50
N ARG A 35 -1.10 38.97 5.43
CA ARG A 35 -1.58 39.18 4.07
C ARG A 35 -2.57 38.08 3.61
N ASN A 36 -2.25 36.81 3.84
CA ASN A 36 -3.16 35.70 3.54
C ASN A 36 -4.43 35.75 4.38
N GLY A 37 -4.30 36.13 5.66
CA GLY A 37 -5.42 36.32 6.56
C GLY A 37 -6.34 37.47 6.11
N ALA A 38 -5.77 38.58 5.68
CA ALA A 38 -6.51 39.74 5.16
C ALA A 38 -7.22 39.42 3.85
N ALA A 39 -6.53 38.78 2.89
CA ALA A 39 -7.14 38.31 1.64
C ALA A 39 -8.34 37.41 1.89
N ALA A 40 -8.21 36.42 2.80
CA ALA A 40 -9.30 35.50 3.12
C ALA A 40 -10.51 36.24 3.74
N ARG A 41 -10.31 37.23 4.58
CA ARG A 41 -11.38 38.02 5.21
C ARG A 41 -12.06 38.96 4.23
N LEU A 42 -11.30 39.64 3.38
CA LEU A 42 -11.81 40.52 2.33
C LEU A 42 -12.64 39.76 1.32
N ILE A 43 -12.20 38.54 0.88
CA ILE A 43 -13.02 37.66 0.03
C ILE A 43 -14.31 37.27 0.75
N SER A 44 -14.25 36.95 2.05
CA SER A 44 -15.48 36.64 2.82
C SER A 44 -16.41 37.83 2.93
N LEU A 45 -15.88 39.06 3.04
CA LEU A 45 -16.68 40.29 3.02
C LEU A 45 -17.35 40.50 1.66
N ALA A 46 -16.60 40.32 0.59
CA ALA A 46 -17.12 40.38 -0.79
C ALA A 46 -18.24 39.33 -1.03
N GLU A 47 -18.11 38.11 -0.46
CA GLU A 47 -19.15 37.07 -0.55
C GLU A 47 -20.43 37.42 0.24
N SER A 48 -20.32 38.12 1.37
CA SER A 48 -21.44 38.35 2.30
C SER A 48 -22.17 39.70 2.06
N GLU A 49 -21.43 40.74 1.76
CA GLU A 49 -21.90 42.13 1.71
C GLU A 49 -21.66 42.80 0.34
N GLY A 50 -20.78 42.24 -0.48
CA GLY A 50 -20.28 42.84 -1.72
C GLY A 50 -19.25 43.96 -1.44
N LEU A 51 -18.48 44.32 -2.45
CA LEU A 51 -17.61 45.53 -2.39
C LEU A 51 -18.27 46.66 -3.12
N ASP A 52 -18.19 47.88 -2.53
CA ASP A 52 -18.66 49.08 -3.20
C ASP A 52 -17.60 49.67 -4.16
N ALA A 53 -17.93 50.79 -4.84
CA ALA A 53 -17.03 51.41 -5.79
C ALA A 53 -15.78 52.02 -5.12
N ALA A 54 -15.92 52.46 -3.85
CA ALA A 54 -14.80 53.04 -3.10
C ALA A 54 -13.84 51.95 -2.62
N ASP A 55 -14.36 50.81 -2.16
CA ASP A 55 -13.61 49.60 -1.76
C ASP A 55 -12.76 49.10 -2.94
N ARG A 56 -13.39 48.97 -4.13
CA ARG A 56 -12.68 48.54 -5.35
C ARG A 56 -11.60 49.51 -5.78
N ALA A 57 -11.83 50.83 -5.66
CA ALA A 57 -10.84 51.85 -5.95
C ALA A 57 -9.64 51.74 -4.99
N ALA A 58 -9.88 51.61 -3.70
CA ALA A 58 -8.83 51.46 -2.69
C ALA A 58 -7.97 50.18 -2.92
N LEU A 59 -8.59 49.07 -3.23
CA LEU A 59 -7.86 47.82 -3.59
C LEU A 59 -7.03 48.01 -4.86
N SER A 60 -7.56 48.74 -5.85
CA SER A 60 -6.87 49.02 -7.11
C SER A 60 -5.58 49.83 -6.93
N GLU A 61 -5.52 50.71 -5.94
CA GLU A 61 -4.31 51.46 -5.60
C GLU A 61 -3.15 50.59 -5.11
N HIS A 62 -3.44 49.44 -4.54
CA HIS A 62 -2.44 48.46 -4.08
C HIS A 62 -1.91 47.53 -5.18
N ILE A 63 -2.49 47.52 -6.36
CA ILE A 63 -2.08 46.65 -7.47
C ILE A 63 -0.79 47.20 -8.07
N ARG A 64 0.30 46.41 -7.95
CA ARG A 64 1.63 46.76 -8.47
C ARG A 64 1.94 46.14 -9.84
N SER A 65 1.19 45.08 -10.22
CA SER A 65 1.36 44.40 -11.50
C SER A 65 0.04 43.75 -11.95
N SER A 66 -0.15 43.68 -13.25
CA SER A 66 -1.28 42.99 -13.86
C SER A 66 -1.00 41.46 -13.89
N ALA A 67 -1.30 40.76 -12.79
CA ALA A 67 -1.16 39.31 -12.76
C ALA A 67 -2.11 38.61 -13.75
N PRO A 68 -1.60 37.76 -14.69
CA PRO A 68 -2.46 37.03 -15.60
C PRO A 68 -3.31 35.99 -14.90
N VAL A 69 -4.45 35.67 -15.52
CA VAL A 69 -5.43 34.67 -15.01
C VAL A 69 -5.44 33.44 -15.89
N LEU A 70 -5.13 32.30 -15.30
CA LEU A 70 -5.33 30.97 -15.90
C LEU A 70 -6.72 30.44 -15.54
N GLY A 71 -7.57 30.23 -16.52
CA GLY A 71 -8.86 29.57 -16.36
C GLY A 71 -8.74 28.06 -16.59
N ILE A 72 -9.23 27.24 -15.66
CA ILE A 72 -9.27 25.77 -15.82
C ILE A 72 -10.71 25.30 -15.69
N THR A 73 -11.20 24.66 -16.76
CA THR A 73 -12.53 24.06 -16.78
C THR A 73 -12.48 22.67 -17.42
N GLY A 74 -13.59 21.94 -17.43
CA GLY A 74 -13.67 20.62 -18.04
C GLY A 74 -14.67 19.70 -17.37
N THR A 75 -14.80 18.48 -17.88
CA THR A 75 -15.80 17.52 -17.42
C THR A 75 -15.59 17.07 -15.98
N GLY A 76 -16.68 16.65 -15.32
CA GLY A 76 -16.61 16.04 -14.01
C GLY A 76 -15.74 14.77 -14.03
N GLY A 77 -14.86 14.64 -13.03
CA GLY A 77 -13.94 13.48 -12.96
C GLY A 77 -12.77 13.49 -13.94
N ALA A 78 -12.60 14.52 -14.77
CA ALA A 78 -11.48 14.62 -15.71
C ALA A 78 -10.11 14.84 -15.05
N GLY A 79 -10.06 15.15 -13.75
CA GLY A 79 -8.81 15.38 -13.02
C GLY A 79 -8.30 16.81 -13.08
N LYS A 80 -9.18 17.81 -13.23
CA LYS A 80 -8.82 19.24 -13.24
C LYS A 80 -7.92 19.65 -12.08
N SER A 81 -8.33 19.35 -10.84
CA SER A 81 -7.56 19.71 -9.65
C SER A 81 -6.19 19.00 -9.62
N SER A 82 -6.07 17.80 -10.20
CA SER A 82 -4.78 17.10 -10.32
C SER A 82 -3.88 17.78 -11.36
N VAL A 83 -4.44 18.18 -12.50
CA VAL A 83 -3.70 18.97 -13.51
C VAL A 83 -3.29 20.31 -12.94
N LEU A 84 -4.17 21.01 -12.21
CA LEU A 84 -3.86 22.25 -11.51
C LEU A 84 -2.71 22.07 -10.54
N ASP A 85 -2.75 21.05 -9.69
CA ASP A 85 -1.71 20.81 -8.67
C ASP A 85 -0.34 20.57 -9.33
N GLU A 86 -0.28 19.82 -10.43
CA GLU A 86 0.93 19.61 -11.22
C GLU A 86 1.45 20.90 -11.88
N LEU A 87 0.56 21.75 -12.39
CA LEU A 87 0.96 23.05 -12.92
C LEU A 87 1.49 23.96 -11.80
N LEU A 88 0.87 23.96 -10.62
CA LEU A 88 1.33 24.72 -9.47
C LEU A 88 2.73 24.30 -9.02
N VAL A 89 3.04 23.00 -9.03
CA VAL A 89 4.39 22.50 -8.73
C VAL A 89 5.42 23.10 -9.68
N ARG A 90 5.12 23.13 -10.99
CA ARG A 90 6.02 23.67 -12.02
C ARG A 90 6.18 25.17 -11.92
N PHE A 91 5.10 25.92 -11.76
CA PHE A 91 5.15 27.37 -11.56
C PHE A 91 5.95 27.77 -10.31
N ARG A 92 5.82 27.02 -9.21
CA ARG A 92 6.60 27.27 -8.00
C ARG A 92 8.08 26.93 -8.16
N THR A 93 8.40 25.91 -8.92
CA THR A 93 9.78 25.46 -9.15
C THR A 93 10.51 26.38 -10.11
N GLU A 94 9.89 26.71 -11.25
CA GLU A 94 10.50 27.51 -12.32
C GLU A 94 10.43 29.03 -12.05
N ARG A 95 9.37 29.48 -11.36
CA ARG A 95 9.09 30.91 -11.09
C ARG A 95 9.22 31.79 -12.34
N PRO A 96 8.50 31.43 -13.43
CA PRO A 96 8.67 32.10 -14.71
C PRO A 96 8.28 33.59 -14.64
N ASP A 97 8.86 34.40 -15.54
CA ASP A 97 8.37 35.75 -15.81
C ASP A 97 7.23 35.65 -16.86
N LEU A 98 6.01 36.03 -16.46
CA LEU A 98 4.81 36.02 -17.29
C LEU A 98 4.52 37.42 -17.91
N GLY A 99 5.55 38.30 -18.04
CA GLY A 99 5.38 39.64 -18.58
C GLY A 99 5.06 40.71 -17.50
N SER A 100 4.66 40.25 -16.30
CA SER A 100 4.35 41.09 -15.14
C SER A 100 5.38 40.97 -14.03
N GLY A 101 6.48 40.25 -14.26
CA GLY A 101 7.52 39.89 -13.32
C GLY A 101 7.51 38.39 -12.93
N SER A 102 8.54 37.99 -12.18
CA SER A 102 8.68 36.59 -11.72
C SER A 102 7.53 36.18 -10.81
N VAL A 103 6.92 35.00 -11.08
CA VAL A 103 5.86 34.42 -10.26
C VAL A 103 6.41 33.99 -8.91
N SER A 104 6.32 34.85 -7.92
CA SER A 104 6.72 34.53 -6.54
C SER A 104 5.56 34.11 -5.66
N ARG A 105 4.32 34.42 -6.08
CA ARG A 105 3.09 34.11 -5.34
C ARG A 105 1.95 33.81 -6.29
N ILE A 106 1.13 32.79 -5.96
CA ILE A 106 0.02 32.31 -6.77
C ILE A 106 -1.28 32.38 -5.96
N GLY A 107 -2.33 32.93 -6.58
CA GLY A 107 -3.69 32.91 -6.02
C GLY A 107 -4.57 31.90 -6.75
N VAL A 108 -5.21 30.99 -6.05
CA VAL A 108 -6.10 29.97 -6.63
C VAL A 108 -7.52 30.16 -6.08
N LEU A 109 -8.49 30.28 -6.98
CA LEU A 109 -9.91 30.29 -6.69
C LEU A 109 -10.56 29.03 -7.25
N ALA A 110 -11.03 28.15 -6.38
CA ALA A 110 -11.80 26.96 -6.75
C ALA A 110 -13.28 27.27 -6.61
N VAL A 111 -14.05 27.18 -7.70
CA VAL A 111 -15.47 27.46 -7.72
C VAL A 111 -16.23 26.14 -7.61
N ASP A 112 -16.78 25.89 -6.42
CA ASP A 112 -17.46 24.64 -6.08
C ASP A 112 -18.99 24.74 -6.27
N PRO A 113 -19.65 23.67 -6.77
CA PRO A 113 -21.09 23.62 -6.81
C PRO A 113 -21.68 23.59 -5.39
N SER A 114 -22.67 24.44 -5.13
CA SER A 114 -23.38 24.44 -3.85
C SER A 114 -24.47 23.35 -3.82
N LYS A 115 -24.64 22.71 -2.65
CA LYS A 115 -25.74 21.77 -2.44
C LYS A 115 -27.08 22.52 -2.47
N ARG A 116 -27.96 22.13 -3.38
CA ARG A 116 -29.31 22.74 -3.53
C ARG A 116 -30.10 22.85 -2.23
N ARG A 117 -29.94 21.93 -1.28
CA ARG A 117 -30.70 21.85 -0.04
C ARG A 117 -30.11 22.66 1.12
N THR A 118 -28.79 22.84 1.17
CA THR A 118 -28.10 23.45 2.32
C THR A 118 -27.37 24.73 1.99
N GLY A 119 -27.22 25.07 0.70
CA GLY A 119 -26.44 26.25 0.23
C GLY A 119 -24.92 26.21 0.51
N GLY A 120 -24.41 25.09 1.08
CA GLY A 120 -23.00 24.93 1.39
C GLY A 120 -22.23 24.36 0.21
N ALA A 121 -20.98 24.83 0.01
CA ALA A 121 -20.04 24.26 -0.96
C ALA A 121 -19.67 22.81 -0.60
N LEU A 122 -19.39 22.01 -1.62
CA LEU A 122 -18.77 20.70 -1.47
C LEU A 122 -17.26 20.91 -1.23
N LEU A 123 -16.87 21.19 0.03
CA LEU A 123 -15.49 21.44 0.43
C LEU A 123 -14.63 20.19 0.29
N GLY A 124 -14.05 19.97 -0.87
CA GLY A 124 -13.12 18.85 -1.11
C GLY A 124 -11.84 19.23 -1.83
N ASP A 125 -11.87 20.29 -2.64
CA ASP A 125 -10.79 20.55 -3.60
C ASP A 125 -9.50 21.05 -2.95
N ARG A 126 -9.57 21.82 -1.87
CA ARG A 126 -8.37 22.26 -1.14
C ARG A 126 -7.54 21.12 -0.55
N ILE A 127 -8.20 20.05 -0.10
CA ILE A 127 -7.54 18.87 0.48
C ILE A 127 -6.78 18.08 -0.59
N ARG A 128 -7.13 18.24 -1.86
CA ARG A 128 -6.57 17.51 -3.01
C ARG A 128 -5.28 18.14 -3.54
N LEU A 129 -5.03 19.41 -3.24
CA LEU A 129 -3.86 20.14 -3.72
C LEU A 129 -2.68 19.92 -2.78
N ASN A 130 -1.63 19.26 -3.25
CA ASN A 130 -0.39 19.01 -2.52
C ASN A 130 0.61 20.18 -2.64
N ALA A 131 0.52 20.97 -3.73
CA ALA A 131 1.40 22.08 -4.02
C ALA A 131 1.17 23.33 -3.14
N ILE A 132 0.18 23.33 -2.26
CA ILE A 132 -0.24 24.50 -1.47
C ILE A 132 0.53 24.68 -0.14
N GLY A 133 1.57 23.90 0.11
CA GLY A 133 2.40 24.03 1.31
C GLY A 133 3.16 25.38 1.35
N GLY A 134 3.21 26.02 2.53
CA GLY A 134 3.87 27.32 2.70
C GLY A 134 2.94 28.52 2.52
N THR A 135 3.52 29.69 2.32
CA THR A 135 2.81 30.99 2.18
C THR A 135 2.75 31.50 0.74
N GLU A 136 3.37 30.80 -0.20
CA GLU A 136 3.50 31.23 -1.60
C GLU A 136 2.23 30.97 -2.43
N VAL A 137 1.43 29.98 -2.05
CA VAL A 137 0.16 29.65 -2.72
C VAL A 137 -1.00 29.93 -1.79
N PHE A 138 -1.86 30.86 -2.20
CA PHE A 138 -3.14 31.13 -1.52
C PHE A 138 -4.26 30.39 -2.23
N VAL A 139 -5.10 29.65 -1.51
CA VAL A 139 -6.24 28.90 -2.08
C VAL A 139 -7.53 29.27 -1.37
N ARG A 140 -8.55 29.62 -2.14
CA ARG A 140 -9.90 29.88 -1.64
C ARG A 140 -10.95 29.13 -2.47
N SER A 141 -11.81 28.36 -1.83
CA SER A 141 -13.00 27.82 -2.46
C SER A 141 -14.17 28.80 -2.34
N LEU A 142 -14.86 29.04 -3.45
CA LEU A 142 -16.06 29.87 -3.56
C LEU A 142 -17.27 28.99 -3.88
N ALA A 143 -18.44 29.28 -3.28
CA ALA A 143 -19.65 28.50 -3.51
C ALA A 143 -20.54 29.18 -4.57
N THR A 144 -21.03 28.44 -5.56
CA THR A 144 -22.08 28.92 -6.47
C THR A 144 -23.41 28.99 -5.72
N ARG A 145 -23.87 30.17 -5.34
CA ARG A 145 -25.09 30.35 -4.54
C ARG A 145 -26.37 30.28 -5.35
N HIS A 146 -26.32 30.34 -6.69
CA HIS A 146 -27.47 30.27 -7.58
C HIS A 146 -27.36 29.06 -8.52
N SER A 147 -28.47 28.32 -8.66
CA SER A 147 -28.52 27.18 -9.57
C SER A 147 -28.44 27.66 -11.02
N GLY A 148 -27.38 27.27 -11.73
CA GLY A 148 -27.20 27.49 -13.15
C GLY A 148 -25.94 28.24 -13.57
N THR A 149 -25.19 28.81 -12.63
CA THR A 149 -23.86 29.40 -12.92
C THR A 149 -22.77 28.65 -12.18
N GLU A 150 -21.76 28.21 -12.88
CA GLU A 150 -20.59 27.50 -12.34
C GLU A 150 -19.57 28.46 -11.71
N LEU A 151 -19.65 29.76 -12.05
CA LEU A 151 -18.82 30.80 -11.46
C LEU A 151 -19.57 31.53 -10.35
N ALA A 152 -18.90 31.75 -9.23
CA ALA A 152 -19.41 32.54 -8.12
C ALA A 152 -19.51 34.02 -8.52
N ASN A 153 -20.55 34.71 -8.03
CA ASN A 153 -20.79 36.13 -8.33
C ASN A 153 -19.67 37.08 -7.84
N VAL A 154 -18.80 36.59 -6.98
CA VAL A 154 -17.72 37.39 -6.36
C VAL A 154 -16.33 37.10 -6.95
N VAL A 155 -16.25 36.37 -8.08
CA VAL A 155 -14.95 36.00 -8.65
C VAL A 155 -14.14 37.24 -9.05
N ASP A 156 -14.78 38.21 -9.66
CA ASP A 156 -14.11 39.44 -10.07
C ASP A 156 -13.54 40.25 -8.88
N ASP A 157 -14.30 40.37 -7.79
CA ASP A 157 -13.86 40.99 -6.55
C ASP A 157 -12.72 40.21 -5.89
N ALA A 158 -12.82 38.88 -5.90
CA ALA A 158 -11.76 38.01 -5.38
C ALA A 158 -10.47 38.08 -6.19
N LEU A 159 -10.55 38.18 -7.50
CA LEU A 159 -9.39 38.40 -8.37
C LEU A 159 -8.74 39.74 -8.09
N LEU A 160 -9.54 40.81 -7.89
CA LEU A 160 -9.06 42.12 -7.50
C LEU A 160 -8.29 42.11 -6.16
N ILE A 161 -8.86 41.44 -5.14
CA ILE A 161 -8.23 41.29 -3.83
C ILE A 161 -6.89 40.53 -3.94
N LEU A 162 -6.84 39.47 -4.74
CA LEU A 162 -5.61 38.66 -4.91
C LEU A 162 -4.53 39.42 -5.70
N ARG A 163 -4.90 40.28 -6.67
CA ARG A 163 -3.96 41.20 -7.33
C ARG A 163 -3.41 42.22 -6.34
N ALA A 164 -4.27 42.80 -5.52
CA ALA A 164 -3.85 43.73 -4.46
C ALA A 164 -2.95 43.03 -3.40
N ALA A 165 -3.18 41.73 -3.14
CA ALA A 165 -2.32 40.92 -2.30
C ALA A 165 -0.95 40.59 -2.92
N GLY A 166 -0.65 41.02 -4.14
CA GLY A 166 0.64 40.84 -4.82
C GLY A 166 0.85 39.43 -5.39
N CYS A 167 -0.20 38.74 -5.77
CA CYS A 167 -0.08 37.49 -6.54
C CYS A 167 0.42 37.79 -7.97
N GLY A 168 1.42 37.06 -8.45
CA GLY A 168 1.97 37.16 -9.80
C GLY A 168 1.31 36.25 -10.83
N LEU A 169 0.49 35.31 -10.38
CA LEU A 169 -0.35 34.44 -11.16
C LEU A 169 -1.66 34.20 -10.40
N LEU A 170 -2.77 34.24 -11.14
CA LEU A 170 -4.09 33.88 -10.63
C LEU A 170 -4.61 32.67 -11.38
N VAL A 171 -5.28 31.75 -10.68
CA VAL A 171 -5.89 30.57 -11.29
C VAL A 171 -7.34 30.49 -10.81
N VAL A 172 -8.25 30.26 -11.78
CA VAL A 172 -9.66 30.00 -11.49
C VAL A 172 -10.01 28.60 -12.00
N GLU A 173 -10.42 27.71 -11.09
CA GLU A 173 -10.89 26.37 -11.41
C GLU A 173 -12.40 26.29 -11.26
N THR A 174 -13.12 25.74 -12.24
CA THR A 174 -14.58 25.55 -12.17
C THR A 174 -14.98 24.16 -11.70
N GLY A 175 -16.18 24.04 -11.11
CA GLY A 175 -16.68 22.81 -10.49
C GLY A 175 -17.05 21.65 -11.43
N GLY A 176 -16.95 21.80 -12.75
CA GLY A 176 -17.10 20.70 -13.71
C GLY A 176 -18.53 20.14 -13.85
N ILE A 177 -19.56 20.96 -13.77
CA ILE A 177 -20.98 20.55 -13.88
C ILE A 177 -21.54 20.90 -15.27
N GLY A 178 -20.91 20.52 -16.35
CA GLY A 178 -21.58 20.66 -17.65
C GLY A 178 -20.71 21.13 -18.79
N GLN A 179 -21.30 21.01 -19.96
CA GLN A 179 -20.68 21.28 -21.25
C GLN A 179 -20.65 22.74 -21.67
N GLY A 180 -21.20 23.70 -20.89
CA GLY A 180 -21.55 25.06 -21.33
C GLY A 180 -21.03 26.21 -20.46
N ASP A 181 -19.91 26.07 -19.68
CA ASP A 181 -19.43 27.20 -18.88
C ASP A 181 -18.38 28.04 -19.65
N SER A 182 -18.85 28.83 -20.60
CA SER A 182 -18.02 29.74 -21.40
C SER A 182 -17.52 30.97 -20.62
N ARG A 183 -18.09 31.29 -19.45
CA ARG A 183 -17.70 32.48 -18.67
C ARG A 183 -16.27 32.47 -18.20
N ILE A 184 -15.67 31.29 -18.06
CA ILE A 184 -14.25 31.18 -17.70
C ILE A 184 -13.36 31.92 -18.72
N VAL A 185 -13.73 31.90 -19.98
CA VAL A 185 -12.99 32.56 -21.08
C VAL A 185 -13.03 34.08 -20.93
N ASP A 186 -14.14 34.61 -20.43
CA ASP A 186 -14.31 36.09 -20.29
C ASP A 186 -13.46 36.69 -19.19
N ILE A 187 -13.04 35.86 -18.19
CA ILE A 187 -12.30 36.32 -17.00
C ILE A 187 -10.84 35.84 -17.01
N SER A 188 -10.44 34.99 -17.95
CA SER A 188 -9.08 34.43 -18.01
C SER A 188 -8.31 34.99 -19.21
N ASP A 189 -6.99 35.18 -19.00
CA ASP A 189 -6.04 35.54 -20.07
C ASP A 189 -5.59 34.30 -20.87
N PHE A 190 -5.75 33.11 -20.30
CA PHE A 190 -5.52 31.83 -20.94
C PHE A 190 -6.48 30.78 -20.35
N SER A 191 -7.19 30.06 -21.22
CA SER A 191 -8.20 29.07 -20.86
C SER A 191 -7.75 27.64 -21.20
N LEU A 192 -7.77 26.76 -20.19
CA LEU A 192 -7.42 25.35 -20.32
C LEU A 192 -8.66 24.48 -20.11
N TYR A 193 -8.98 23.65 -21.12
CA TYR A 193 -10.03 22.65 -21.03
C TYR A 193 -9.46 21.26 -20.72
N VAL A 194 -9.94 20.62 -19.63
CA VAL A 194 -9.48 19.28 -19.21
C VAL A 194 -10.57 18.25 -19.45
N MET A 195 -10.25 17.20 -20.23
CA MET A 195 -11.18 16.11 -20.56
C MET A 195 -10.48 14.73 -20.51
N THR A 196 -11.27 13.66 -20.63
CA THR A 196 -10.77 12.27 -20.70
C THR A 196 -11.24 11.59 -21.98
N SER A 197 -10.68 10.40 -22.26
CA SER A 197 -11.08 9.57 -23.41
C SER A 197 -12.56 9.16 -23.38
N ASP A 198 -13.20 9.13 -22.21
CA ASP A 198 -14.61 8.76 -22.05
C ASP A 198 -15.57 9.71 -22.80
N TYR A 199 -15.13 10.94 -23.09
CA TYR A 199 -15.86 11.98 -23.81
C TYR A 199 -15.34 12.21 -25.24
N GLY A 200 -14.46 11.35 -25.76
CA GLY A 200 -13.79 11.50 -27.04
C GLY A 200 -14.57 10.98 -28.26
N ALA A 201 -15.82 10.52 -28.10
CA ALA A 201 -16.64 10.08 -29.23
C ALA A 201 -17.07 11.30 -30.13
N GLU A 202 -16.93 11.19 -31.44
CA GLU A 202 -17.21 12.33 -32.41
C GLU A 202 -18.56 12.99 -32.16
N SER A 203 -19.62 12.22 -31.88
CA SER A 203 -20.97 12.76 -31.62
C SER A 203 -21.11 13.54 -30.32
N GLN A 204 -20.18 13.35 -29.39
CA GLN A 204 -20.14 14.09 -28.12
C GLN A 204 -19.24 15.32 -28.22
N LEU A 205 -18.17 15.26 -29.01
CA LEU A 205 -17.25 16.38 -29.23
C LEU A 205 -17.94 17.58 -29.90
N GLU A 206 -18.91 17.35 -30.82
CA GLU A 206 -19.70 18.40 -31.43
C GLU A 206 -20.60 19.18 -30.46
N LYS A 207 -20.80 18.71 -29.25
CA LYS A 207 -21.62 19.35 -28.20
C LYS A 207 -20.77 20.08 -27.15
N ILE A 208 -19.45 20.14 -27.34
CA ILE A 208 -18.53 20.75 -26.37
C ILE A 208 -18.13 22.13 -26.86
N ASP A 209 -18.90 23.16 -26.49
CA ASP A 209 -18.63 24.57 -26.83
C ASP A 209 -17.21 25.04 -26.47
N MET A 210 -16.63 24.44 -25.39
CA MET A 210 -15.28 24.79 -24.91
C MET A 210 -14.17 24.39 -25.88
N LEU A 211 -14.38 23.47 -26.82
CA LEU A 211 -13.37 23.18 -27.88
C LEU A 211 -13.18 24.34 -28.82
N ASP A 212 -14.22 25.18 -29.02
CA ASP A 212 -14.19 26.36 -29.85
C ASP A 212 -13.52 27.53 -29.14
N LEU A 213 -13.56 27.58 -27.82
CA LEU A 213 -13.18 28.73 -26.99
C LEU A 213 -11.85 28.57 -26.29
N ALA A 214 -11.51 27.35 -25.82
CA ALA A 214 -10.33 27.12 -25.00
C ALA A 214 -9.01 27.30 -25.77
N ASP A 215 -8.01 27.93 -25.13
CA ASP A 215 -6.69 28.14 -25.74
C ASP A 215 -5.89 26.84 -25.83
N ALA A 216 -6.08 25.93 -24.86
CA ALA A 216 -5.48 24.59 -24.91
C ALA A 216 -6.43 23.53 -24.32
N VAL A 217 -6.21 22.28 -24.74
CA VAL A 217 -6.94 21.12 -24.24
C VAL A 217 -5.97 20.09 -23.65
N ALA A 218 -6.21 19.68 -22.41
CA ALA A 218 -5.54 18.55 -21.78
C ALA A 218 -6.43 17.31 -21.90
N LEU A 219 -6.04 16.33 -22.69
CA LEU A 219 -6.63 14.99 -22.67
C LEU A 219 -5.98 14.22 -21.54
N ASN A 220 -6.55 14.32 -20.35
CA ASN A 220 -6.03 13.71 -19.14
C ASN A 220 -6.40 12.23 -19.05
N LYS A 221 -5.71 11.47 -18.20
CA LYS A 221 -5.81 10.01 -18.11
C LYS A 221 -5.51 9.34 -19.47
N ALA A 222 -4.48 9.84 -20.15
CA ALA A 222 -4.07 9.36 -21.46
C ALA A 222 -3.50 7.92 -21.44
N ASP A 223 -3.30 7.34 -20.26
CA ASP A 223 -2.95 5.95 -20.02
C ASP A 223 -4.16 4.99 -20.06
N HIS A 224 -5.39 5.52 -20.13
CA HIS A 224 -6.60 4.70 -20.26
C HIS A 224 -6.79 4.16 -21.68
N PRO A 225 -7.47 2.99 -21.84
CA PRO A 225 -7.81 2.47 -23.16
C PRO A 225 -8.63 3.46 -23.98
N GLY A 226 -8.33 3.54 -25.27
CA GLY A 226 -9.02 4.45 -26.21
C GLY A 226 -8.53 5.91 -26.19
N ALA A 227 -7.50 6.22 -25.40
CA ALA A 227 -6.95 7.58 -25.34
C ALA A 227 -6.32 8.05 -26.66
N GLU A 228 -5.73 7.14 -27.44
CA GLU A 228 -5.17 7.46 -28.75
C GLU A 228 -6.23 7.91 -29.75
N ASP A 229 -7.31 7.13 -29.87
CA ASP A 229 -8.42 7.45 -30.76
C ASP A 229 -9.08 8.77 -30.34
N ALA A 230 -9.26 8.96 -29.01
CA ALA A 230 -9.80 10.18 -28.44
C ALA A 230 -8.89 11.39 -28.76
N LEU A 231 -7.58 11.26 -28.60
CA LEU A 231 -6.62 12.33 -28.92
C LEU A 231 -6.73 12.77 -30.39
N PHE A 232 -6.79 11.82 -31.27
CA PHE A 232 -6.95 12.08 -32.68
C PHE A 232 -8.29 12.77 -32.99
N ALA A 233 -9.38 12.28 -32.41
CA ALA A 233 -10.71 12.86 -32.59
C ALA A 233 -10.81 14.30 -32.05
N VAL A 234 -10.28 14.53 -30.81
CA VAL A 234 -10.27 15.86 -30.17
C VAL A 234 -9.42 16.86 -30.96
N ARG A 235 -8.22 16.47 -31.46
CA ARG A 235 -7.38 17.31 -32.30
C ARG A 235 -8.11 17.71 -33.57
N ARG A 236 -8.80 16.78 -34.19
CA ARG A 236 -9.64 17.08 -35.40
C ARG A 236 -10.81 17.99 -35.08
N ALA A 237 -11.49 17.77 -33.95
CA ALA A 237 -12.59 18.64 -33.55
C ALA A 237 -12.09 20.08 -33.29
N PHE A 238 -11.00 20.24 -32.56
CA PHE A 238 -10.36 21.52 -32.27
C PHE A 238 -9.94 22.24 -33.58
N GLN A 239 -9.32 21.51 -34.55
CA GLN A 239 -8.93 22.08 -35.84
C GLN A 239 -10.15 22.52 -36.64
N ARG A 240 -11.23 21.73 -36.69
CA ARG A 240 -12.48 22.09 -37.38
C ARG A 240 -13.12 23.33 -36.78
N ALA A 241 -13.25 23.38 -35.45
CA ALA A 241 -13.85 24.49 -34.74
C ALA A 241 -13.15 25.84 -35.06
N ARG A 242 -11.83 25.81 -35.19
CA ARG A 242 -11.01 27.01 -35.48
C ARG A 242 -10.65 27.19 -36.95
N SER A 243 -11.27 26.42 -37.87
CA SER A 243 -11.00 26.48 -39.32
C SER A 243 -9.51 26.32 -39.68
N LEU A 244 -8.77 25.54 -38.88
CA LEU A 244 -7.34 25.27 -39.09
C LEU A 244 -7.15 24.17 -40.15
N PRO A 245 -6.04 24.22 -40.95
CA PRO A 245 -5.68 23.13 -41.82
C PRO A 245 -5.51 21.81 -41.07
N ARG A 246 -5.82 20.66 -41.74
CA ARG A 246 -5.72 19.32 -41.15
C ARG A 246 -4.33 18.95 -40.58
N HIS A 247 -3.30 19.62 -41.03
CA HIS A 247 -1.91 19.41 -40.61
C HIS A 247 -1.41 20.50 -39.62
N ALA A 248 -2.26 21.48 -39.30
CA ALA A 248 -1.87 22.51 -38.34
C ALA A 248 -1.68 21.90 -36.94
N PRO A 249 -0.63 22.29 -36.23
CA PRO A 249 -0.47 21.88 -34.85
C PRO A 249 -1.66 22.38 -34.01
N ALA A 250 -2.16 21.55 -33.13
CA ALA A 250 -3.27 21.87 -32.23
C ALA A 250 -2.79 21.73 -30.80
N PRO A 251 -3.10 22.69 -29.88
CA PRO A 251 -2.71 22.63 -28.48
C PRO A 251 -3.58 21.64 -27.69
N VAL A 252 -3.69 20.41 -28.19
CA VAL A 252 -4.37 19.27 -27.57
C VAL A 252 -3.31 18.24 -27.13
N LEU A 253 -3.07 18.16 -25.85
CA LEU A 253 -1.96 17.43 -25.25
C LEU A 253 -2.43 16.27 -24.40
N PRO A 254 -1.89 15.05 -24.62
CA PRO A 254 -2.15 13.92 -23.74
C PRO A 254 -1.42 14.12 -22.41
N THR A 255 -2.09 13.92 -21.27
CA THR A 255 -1.53 14.08 -19.93
C THR A 255 -1.96 12.96 -19.01
N VAL A 256 -1.12 12.66 -18.01
CA VAL A 256 -1.44 11.73 -16.93
C VAL A 256 -1.13 12.40 -15.60
N ALA A 257 -2.10 13.18 -15.11
CA ALA A 257 -1.89 14.02 -13.91
C ALA A 257 -1.75 13.23 -12.59
N SER A 258 -2.04 11.95 -12.58
CA SER A 258 -1.72 11.04 -11.48
C SER A 258 -0.22 10.72 -11.41
N ARG A 259 0.53 10.98 -12.47
CA ARG A 259 1.97 10.77 -12.55
C ARG A 259 2.73 12.02 -12.18
N PHE A 260 3.67 11.86 -11.25
CA PHE A 260 4.66 12.91 -11.00
C PHE A 260 5.63 13.00 -12.19
N ALA A 261 5.97 14.25 -12.58
CA ALA A 261 6.85 14.54 -13.72
C ALA A 261 6.39 13.91 -15.06
N ASP A 262 5.07 13.93 -15.33
CA ASP A 262 4.52 13.47 -16.60
C ASP A 262 5.00 14.37 -17.76
N PRO A 263 5.61 13.81 -18.84
CA PRO A 263 6.11 14.59 -19.97
C PRO A 263 5.02 15.35 -20.73
N GLY A 264 3.79 14.82 -20.74
CA GLY A 264 2.64 15.51 -21.30
C GLY A 264 2.29 16.78 -20.54
N LEU A 265 2.38 16.73 -19.20
CA LEU A 265 2.19 17.90 -18.33
C LEU A 265 3.34 18.90 -18.44
N ASP A 266 4.58 18.48 -18.69
CA ASP A 266 5.69 19.39 -18.93
C ASP A 266 5.45 20.21 -20.21
N ARG A 267 4.95 19.56 -21.26
CA ARG A 267 4.56 20.25 -22.51
C ARG A 267 3.35 21.15 -22.33
N LEU A 268 2.32 20.66 -21.59
CA LEU A 268 1.15 21.47 -21.26
C LEU A 268 1.55 22.72 -20.47
N TYR A 269 2.44 22.56 -19.50
CA TYR A 269 2.98 23.68 -18.72
C TYR A 269 3.68 24.70 -19.61
N ALA A 270 4.53 24.26 -20.54
CA ALA A 270 5.20 25.16 -21.49
C ALA A 270 4.18 25.96 -22.33
N VAL A 271 3.13 25.29 -22.86
CA VAL A 271 2.05 25.93 -23.60
C VAL A 271 1.32 26.97 -22.73
N VAL A 272 0.93 26.62 -21.52
CA VAL A 272 0.24 27.52 -20.60
C VAL A 272 1.13 28.71 -20.20
N ARG A 273 2.38 28.44 -19.82
CA ARG A 273 3.37 29.47 -19.43
C ARG A 273 3.58 30.50 -20.54
N ASP A 274 3.85 30.01 -21.74
CA ASP A 274 4.16 30.88 -22.89
C ASP A 274 2.90 31.64 -23.35
N GLY A 275 1.73 31.00 -23.33
CA GLY A 275 0.45 31.66 -23.61
C GLY A 275 0.14 32.79 -22.62
N LEU A 276 0.32 32.55 -21.32
CA LEU A 276 0.16 33.58 -20.26
C LEU A 276 1.18 34.73 -20.42
N ALA A 277 2.36 34.45 -20.95
CA ALA A 277 3.38 35.47 -21.24
C ALA A 277 3.20 36.18 -22.59
N GLY A 278 2.16 35.86 -23.36
CA GLY A 278 1.92 36.41 -24.71
C GLY A 278 2.99 35.99 -25.71
N ARG A 279 3.65 34.83 -25.52
CA ARG A 279 4.68 34.30 -26.41
C ARG A 279 4.13 33.20 -27.29
N GLU A 280 4.61 33.09 -28.55
CA GLU A 280 4.29 31.94 -29.35
C GLU A 280 5.02 30.67 -28.85
N THR A 281 4.27 29.64 -28.57
CA THR A 281 4.84 28.34 -28.20
C THR A 281 5.02 27.48 -29.43
N ALA A 282 6.17 26.83 -29.60
CA ALA A 282 6.37 25.76 -30.56
C ALA A 282 5.50 24.57 -30.20
N LEU A 283 4.33 24.44 -30.85
CA LEU A 283 3.46 23.28 -30.63
C LEU A 283 4.08 22.05 -31.31
N PRO A 284 4.00 20.88 -30.70
CA PRO A 284 4.53 19.65 -31.27
C PRO A 284 3.86 19.27 -32.56
N SER A 285 4.66 18.78 -33.52
CA SER A 285 4.15 18.35 -34.84
C SER A 285 3.23 17.13 -34.67
N PRO A 286 2.10 17.05 -35.38
CA PRO A 286 1.16 15.93 -35.28
C PRO A 286 1.75 14.55 -35.63
N VAL A 287 2.92 14.54 -36.28
CA VAL A 287 3.57 13.31 -36.80
C VAL A 287 4.54 12.68 -35.79
N SER A 288 5.05 13.44 -34.84
CA SER A 288 6.11 12.96 -33.90
C SER A 288 5.60 12.42 -32.56
N ASP A 289 4.32 12.67 -32.23
CA ASP A 289 3.78 12.33 -30.93
C ASP A 289 2.74 11.19 -31.02
N ARG A 290 3.22 9.97 -31.24
CA ARG A 290 2.40 8.82 -30.91
C ARG A 290 2.29 8.76 -29.37
N PRO A 291 1.07 8.62 -28.81
CA PRO A 291 0.89 8.42 -27.37
C PRO A 291 1.75 7.27 -26.85
N ASP A 292 2.01 6.25 -27.67
CA ASP A 292 2.86 5.13 -27.33
C ASP A 292 4.31 5.53 -27.00
N ASP A 293 4.89 6.50 -27.69
CA ASP A 293 6.25 6.96 -27.42
C ASP A 293 6.34 7.75 -26.09
N LEU A 294 5.24 8.38 -25.66
CA LEU A 294 5.12 9.08 -24.38
C LEU A 294 4.69 8.14 -23.23
N LEU A 295 3.99 7.06 -23.55
CA LEU A 295 3.42 6.12 -22.59
C LEU A 295 4.26 4.85 -22.43
N ALA A 296 5.08 4.47 -23.43
CA ALA A 296 5.87 3.23 -23.43
C ALA A 296 6.90 3.17 -22.29
N ASP A 297 7.54 4.29 -21.99
CA ASP A 297 8.56 4.39 -20.93
C ASP A 297 7.98 4.39 -19.51
N VAL A 298 6.66 4.35 -19.32
CA VAL A 298 6.05 4.67 -18.03
C VAL A 298 5.09 3.60 -17.53
N ARG A 299 4.79 2.56 -18.30
CA ARG A 299 3.96 1.44 -17.83
C ARG A 299 4.77 0.56 -16.88
N LEU A 300 4.38 0.54 -15.60
CA LEU A 300 5.01 -0.29 -14.56
C LEU A 300 4.99 -1.78 -14.89
N ILE A 301 3.94 -2.23 -15.59
CA ILE A 301 3.80 -3.58 -16.14
C ILE A 301 3.55 -3.44 -17.64
N PRO A 302 4.40 -4.03 -18.50
CA PRO A 302 4.24 -3.98 -19.96
C PRO A 302 2.88 -4.54 -20.42
N PRO A 303 2.26 -4.03 -21.50
CA PRO A 303 0.97 -4.49 -21.99
C PRO A 303 0.90 -5.99 -22.26
N ALA A 304 1.98 -6.57 -22.79
CA ALA A 304 2.09 -8.01 -23.05
C ALA A 304 2.00 -8.88 -21.79
N ARG A 305 2.16 -8.28 -20.60
CA ARG A 305 2.08 -8.95 -19.31
C ARG A 305 0.86 -8.53 -18.48
N ALA A 306 0.02 -7.64 -18.98
CA ALA A 306 -1.11 -7.08 -18.23
C ALA A 306 -2.21 -8.11 -17.92
N GLY A 307 -2.33 -9.19 -18.72
CA GLY A 307 -3.30 -10.27 -18.55
C GLY A 307 -2.94 -11.31 -17.49
N TYR A 308 -1.90 -11.09 -16.70
CA TYR A 308 -1.31 -12.10 -15.81
C TYR A 308 -2.29 -12.77 -14.83
N LEU A 309 -3.29 -12.06 -14.30
CA LEU A 309 -4.27 -12.65 -13.38
C LEU A 309 -5.21 -13.66 -14.07
N ALA A 310 -5.70 -13.33 -15.27
CA ALA A 310 -6.50 -14.27 -16.05
C ALA A 310 -5.66 -15.49 -16.46
N GLU A 311 -4.43 -15.29 -16.93
CA GLU A 311 -3.53 -16.37 -17.29
C GLU A 311 -3.23 -17.31 -16.10
N ILE A 312 -3.07 -16.76 -14.88
CA ILE A 312 -2.94 -17.56 -13.66
C ILE A 312 -4.22 -18.35 -13.41
N ALA A 313 -5.39 -17.70 -13.46
CA ALA A 313 -6.67 -18.37 -13.23
C ALA A 313 -6.92 -19.50 -14.22
N ASP A 314 -6.67 -19.28 -15.50
CA ASP A 314 -6.82 -20.30 -16.55
C ASP A 314 -5.83 -21.45 -16.38
N THR A 315 -4.57 -21.14 -16.04
CA THR A 315 -3.52 -22.15 -15.76
C THR A 315 -3.94 -23.05 -14.60
N LEU A 316 -4.47 -22.48 -13.51
CA LEU A 316 -4.87 -23.25 -12.33
C LEU A 316 -6.13 -24.08 -12.56
N ARG A 317 -7.11 -23.55 -13.29
CA ARG A 317 -8.29 -24.31 -13.71
C ARG A 317 -7.91 -25.45 -14.68
N GLY A 318 -7.01 -25.16 -15.62
CA GLY A 318 -6.44 -26.17 -16.53
C GLY A 318 -5.72 -27.28 -15.79
N GLU A 319 -4.91 -26.94 -14.77
CA GLU A 319 -4.21 -27.90 -13.93
C GLU A 319 -5.19 -28.77 -13.11
N ARG A 320 -6.26 -28.21 -12.56
CA ARG A 320 -7.31 -28.95 -11.87
C ARG A 320 -7.95 -30.00 -12.79
N ASN A 321 -8.28 -29.61 -14.02
CA ASN A 321 -8.83 -30.51 -15.02
C ASN A 321 -7.82 -31.61 -15.43
N ARG A 322 -6.54 -31.25 -15.57
CA ARG A 322 -5.46 -32.20 -15.83
C ARG A 322 -5.34 -33.22 -14.71
N VAL A 323 -5.31 -32.79 -13.45
CA VAL A 323 -5.24 -33.68 -12.28
C VAL A 323 -6.41 -34.69 -12.26
N ALA A 324 -7.63 -34.21 -12.51
CA ALA A 324 -8.79 -35.09 -12.57
C ALA A 324 -8.66 -36.14 -13.68
N ALA A 325 -8.23 -35.73 -14.87
CA ALA A 325 -8.03 -36.65 -16.00
C ALA A 325 -6.91 -37.70 -15.73
N GLU A 326 -5.79 -37.27 -15.14
CA GLU A 326 -4.69 -38.16 -14.76
C GLU A 326 -5.10 -39.16 -13.69
N ALA A 327 -5.87 -38.73 -12.68
CA ALA A 327 -6.42 -39.58 -11.64
C ALA A 327 -7.38 -40.67 -12.24
N ASP A 328 -8.23 -40.26 -13.21
CA ASP A 328 -9.10 -41.19 -13.92
C ASP A 328 -8.31 -42.21 -14.77
N ARG A 329 -7.20 -41.79 -15.42
CA ARG A 329 -6.29 -42.70 -16.14
C ARG A 329 -5.66 -43.73 -15.20
N ALA A 330 -5.17 -43.25 -14.03
CA ALA A 330 -4.58 -44.10 -13.02
C ALA A 330 -5.58 -45.18 -12.53
N ALA A 331 -6.84 -44.80 -12.31
CA ALA A 331 -7.90 -45.76 -11.96
C ALA A 331 -8.17 -46.79 -13.08
N ARG A 332 -8.18 -46.35 -14.34
CA ARG A 332 -8.38 -47.28 -15.48
C ARG A 332 -7.23 -48.27 -15.60
N ILE A 333 -5.99 -47.85 -15.36
CA ILE A 333 -4.85 -48.77 -15.33
C ILE A 333 -5.05 -49.84 -14.27
N GLU A 334 -5.38 -49.43 -13.04
CA GLU A 334 -5.61 -50.33 -11.90
C GLU A 334 -6.75 -51.34 -12.19
N HIS A 335 -7.87 -50.85 -12.75
CA HIS A 335 -8.99 -51.71 -13.12
C HIS A 335 -8.64 -52.72 -14.25
N LEU A 336 -7.84 -52.29 -15.25
CA LEU A 336 -7.40 -53.19 -16.33
C LEU A 336 -6.40 -54.24 -15.83
N GLU A 337 -5.51 -53.85 -14.90
CA GLU A 337 -4.57 -54.76 -14.25
C GLU A 337 -5.33 -55.84 -13.44
N ALA A 338 -6.28 -55.43 -12.59
CA ALA A 338 -7.10 -56.34 -11.82
C ALA A 338 -7.94 -57.29 -12.72
N ALA A 339 -8.51 -56.76 -13.80
CA ALA A 339 -9.28 -57.58 -14.77
C ALA A 339 -8.39 -58.59 -15.51
N LEU A 340 -7.15 -58.21 -15.85
CA LEU A 340 -6.20 -59.12 -16.48
C LEU A 340 -5.76 -60.25 -15.54
N ASP A 341 -5.52 -59.94 -14.27
CA ASP A 341 -5.13 -60.89 -13.24
C ASP A 341 -6.26 -61.93 -12.98
N GLU A 342 -7.53 -61.46 -12.86
CA GLU A 342 -8.68 -62.33 -12.55
C GLU A 342 -9.17 -63.11 -13.75
N LEU A 343 -9.24 -62.46 -14.93
CA LEU A 343 -9.90 -63.05 -16.10
C LEU A 343 -8.95 -63.82 -17.01
N ARG A 344 -7.63 -63.83 -16.79
CA ARG A 344 -6.63 -64.34 -17.74
C ARG A 344 -6.95 -63.94 -19.18
N ALA A 345 -7.43 -62.75 -19.36
CA ALA A 345 -7.89 -62.19 -20.63
C ALA A 345 -6.72 -62.00 -21.59
N GLY A 346 -6.89 -62.44 -22.84
CA GLY A 346 -5.85 -62.35 -23.87
C GLY A 346 -5.73 -60.95 -24.51
N GLY A 347 -4.78 -60.80 -25.35
CA GLY A 347 -4.20 -59.73 -26.17
C GLY A 347 -4.90 -58.38 -26.32
N GLY A 348 -6.23 -58.27 -26.31
CA GLY A 348 -6.95 -57.01 -26.46
C GLY A 348 -6.91 -56.12 -25.21
N ALA A 349 -7.05 -56.71 -24.02
CA ALA A 349 -6.97 -55.96 -22.76
C ALA A 349 -5.54 -55.52 -22.43
N GLU A 350 -4.53 -56.37 -22.77
CA GLU A 350 -3.10 -56.00 -22.64
C GLU A 350 -2.71 -54.85 -23.55
N ALA A 351 -3.22 -54.84 -24.79
CA ALA A 351 -2.99 -53.74 -25.73
C ALA A 351 -3.58 -52.44 -25.17
N ARG A 352 -4.83 -52.51 -24.68
CA ARG A 352 -5.48 -51.33 -24.07
C ARG A 352 -4.76 -50.83 -22.80
N LEU A 353 -4.28 -51.75 -21.98
CA LEU A 353 -3.47 -51.38 -20.81
C LEU A 353 -2.18 -50.64 -21.20
N ARG A 354 -1.50 -51.14 -22.25
CA ARG A 354 -0.30 -50.42 -22.77
C ARG A 354 -0.64 -49.02 -23.26
N ASP A 355 -1.74 -48.85 -23.99
CA ASP A 355 -2.19 -47.55 -24.49
C ASP A 355 -2.47 -46.58 -23.33
N VAL A 356 -3.29 -46.96 -22.36
CA VAL A 356 -3.65 -46.13 -21.21
C VAL A 356 -2.42 -45.81 -20.34
N ARG A 357 -1.46 -46.75 -20.19
CA ARG A 357 -0.20 -46.47 -19.51
C ARG A 357 0.67 -45.48 -20.26
N ALA A 358 0.63 -45.48 -21.60
CA ALA A 358 1.33 -44.48 -22.40
C ALA A 358 0.68 -43.08 -22.34
N GLU A 359 -0.66 -43.03 -22.18
CA GLU A 359 -1.42 -41.81 -22.00
C GLU A 359 -1.17 -41.11 -20.62
N LEU A 360 -0.81 -41.87 -19.57
CA LEU A 360 -0.50 -41.31 -18.25
C LEU A 360 0.84 -40.55 -18.31
N ASP A 361 0.87 -39.34 -17.82
CA ASP A 361 2.11 -38.54 -17.86
C ASP A 361 3.26 -39.16 -17.04
N ALA A 362 4.51 -38.87 -17.43
CA ALA A 362 5.68 -39.47 -16.80
C ALA A 362 5.81 -39.08 -15.31
N GLY A 363 5.49 -37.84 -14.95
CA GLY A 363 5.53 -37.34 -13.56
C GLY A 363 4.48 -38.03 -12.69
N SER A 364 3.27 -38.25 -13.21
CA SER A 364 2.20 -39.00 -12.52
C SER A 364 2.59 -40.47 -12.28
N ARG A 365 3.24 -41.13 -13.25
CA ARG A 365 3.80 -42.47 -13.07
C ARG A 365 4.87 -42.56 -11.99
N GLU A 366 5.79 -41.58 -11.98
CA GLU A 366 6.88 -41.49 -10.99
C GLU A 366 6.33 -41.27 -9.58
N LEU A 367 5.35 -40.37 -9.43
CA LEU A 367 4.66 -40.14 -8.16
C LEU A 367 3.97 -41.41 -7.61
N LEU A 368 3.25 -42.14 -8.44
CA LEU A 368 2.62 -43.39 -8.02
C LEU A 368 3.65 -44.45 -7.66
N ALA A 369 4.71 -44.61 -8.46
CA ALA A 369 5.78 -45.57 -8.19
C ALA A 369 6.51 -45.27 -6.89
N GLY A 370 6.72 -43.98 -6.58
CA GLY A 370 7.38 -43.50 -5.36
C GLY A 370 6.51 -43.51 -4.11
N TRP A 371 5.19 -43.82 -4.21
CA TRP A 371 4.26 -43.76 -3.07
C TRP A 371 4.69 -44.62 -1.89
N SER A 372 5.05 -45.90 -2.15
CA SER A 372 5.45 -46.83 -1.10
C SER A 372 6.67 -46.37 -0.32
N ASP A 373 7.67 -45.82 -1.03
CA ASP A 373 8.90 -45.29 -0.44
C ASP A 373 8.63 -44.03 0.35
N LEU A 374 7.75 -43.16 -0.15
CA LEU A 374 7.32 -41.93 0.56
C LEU A 374 6.65 -42.29 1.89
N VAL A 375 5.70 -43.24 1.87
CA VAL A 375 5.02 -43.74 3.06
C VAL A 375 6.00 -44.38 4.06
N ALA A 376 6.92 -45.20 3.57
CA ALA A 376 7.94 -45.85 4.40
C ALA A 376 8.83 -44.83 5.14
N ARG A 377 9.20 -43.75 4.48
CA ARG A 377 10.01 -42.65 5.11
C ARG A 377 9.26 -41.96 6.27
N TYR A 378 7.97 -41.70 6.14
CA TYR A 378 7.18 -41.08 7.21
C TYR A 378 6.78 -42.06 8.32
N ARG A 379 6.74 -43.37 8.04
CA ARG A 379 6.52 -44.43 9.06
C ARG A 379 7.79 -44.83 9.80
N ALA A 380 8.96 -44.57 9.26
CA ALA A 380 10.22 -44.83 9.95
C ALA A 380 10.26 -44.05 11.29
N PRO A 381 10.94 -44.56 12.35
CA PRO A 381 11.03 -43.85 13.64
C PRO A 381 11.65 -42.45 13.55
N ARG A 382 12.48 -42.23 12.54
CA ARG A 382 13.15 -40.96 12.28
C ARG A 382 13.06 -40.60 10.80
N TYR A 383 12.67 -39.36 10.53
CA TYR A 383 12.72 -38.78 9.19
C TYR A 383 13.99 -37.95 9.01
N ARG A 384 14.72 -38.20 7.92
CA ARG A 384 15.96 -37.49 7.58
C ARG A 384 15.71 -36.57 6.39
N THR A 385 16.10 -35.31 6.52
CA THR A 385 16.07 -34.34 5.42
C THR A 385 17.37 -33.55 5.38
N GLN A 386 17.80 -33.20 4.19
CA GLN A 386 18.95 -32.33 3.99
C GLN A 386 18.47 -30.87 3.90
N VAL A 387 19.02 -30.01 4.76
CA VAL A 387 18.77 -28.58 4.71
C VAL A 387 20.12 -27.88 4.52
N ARG A 388 20.38 -27.41 3.31
CA ARG A 388 21.72 -26.93 2.88
C ARG A 388 22.76 -28.04 3.08
N ASP A 389 23.83 -27.76 3.83
CA ASP A 389 24.94 -28.70 4.09
C ASP A 389 24.73 -29.57 5.35
N ARG A 390 23.57 -29.46 5.99
CA ARG A 390 23.27 -30.18 7.24
C ARG A 390 22.15 -31.17 7.06
N VAL A 391 22.38 -32.42 7.47
CA VAL A 391 21.31 -33.42 7.63
C VAL A 391 20.59 -33.13 8.94
N ARG A 392 19.27 -33.00 8.88
CA ARG A 392 18.40 -32.90 10.05
C ARG A 392 17.59 -34.17 10.21
N GLU A 393 17.44 -34.61 11.45
CA GLU A 393 16.62 -35.76 11.81
C GLU A 393 15.46 -35.28 12.70
N PHE A 394 14.28 -35.82 12.43
CA PHE A 394 13.08 -35.56 13.21
C PHE A 394 12.48 -36.87 13.69
N SER A 395 11.97 -36.94 14.94
CA SER A 395 11.08 -38.02 15.36
C SER A 395 9.78 -37.95 14.54
N THR A 396 9.32 -39.06 14.03
CA THR A 396 8.07 -39.14 13.25
C THR A 396 6.85 -39.40 14.10
N HIS A 397 7.04 -39.78 15.35
CA HIS A 397 5.98 -40.11 16.29
C HIS A 397 6.24 -39.45 17.65
N ARG A 398 5.19 -39.29 18.40
CA ARG A 398 5.22 -38.86 19.81
C ARG A 398 4.32 -39.75 20.67
N GLU A 399 4.82 -40.15 21.84
CA GLU A 399 4.05 -40.85 22.83
C GLU A 399 3.19 -39.89 23.66
N THR A 400 1.91 -40.24 23.80
CA THR A 400 0.98 -39.48 24.69
C THR A 400 1.07 -39.96 26.12
N LEU A 401 0.42 -39.25 27.05
CA LEU A 401 0.31 -39.66 28.46
C LEU A 401 -0.41 -41.01 28.64
N SER A 402 -1.24 -41.41 27.65
CA SER A 402 -1.90 -42.72 27.66
C SER A 402 -1.05 -43.84 27.05
N GLY A 403 0.20 -43.60 26.69
CA GLY A 403 1.08 -44.55 26.01
C GLY A 403 0.75 -44.79 24.52
N THR A 404 -0.11 -43.95 23.93
CA THR A 404 -0.44 -44.07 22.49
C THR A 404 0.62 -43.36 21.67
N TRP A 405 1.18 -44.02 20.67
CA TRP A 405 2.13 -43.45 19.72
C TRP A 405 1.38 -42.75 18.57
N LEU A 406 1.36 -41.44 18.57
CA LEU A 406 0.73 -40.64 17.53
C LEU A 406 1.76 -40.24 16.47
N PRO A 407 1.44 -40.42 15.15
CA PRO A 407 2.28 -39.93 14.08
C PRO A 407 2.23 -38.37 14.04
N ARG A 408 3.37 -37.75 13.81
CA ARG A 408 3.45 -36.29 13.59
C ARG A 408 2.90 -35.89 12.22
N VAL A 409 2.96 -36.79 11.24
CA VAL A 409 2.32 -36.61 9.92
C VAL A 409 1.32 -37.75 9.73
N ALA A 410 0.06 -37.37 9.57
CA ALA A 410 -0.99 -38.33 9.23
C ALA A 410 -0.86 -38.74 7.76
N LEU A 411 -0.87 -40.06 7.53
CA LEU A 411 -0.80 -40.64 6.18
C LEU A 411 -2.17 -41.08 5.73
N PRO A 412 -2.59 -40.77 4.49
CA PRO A 412 -3.87 -41.27 3.97
C PRO A 412 -3.86 -42.78 3.80
N GLY A 413 -5.02 -43.40 4.09
CA GLY A 413 -5.23 -44.84 3.93
C GLY A 413 -5.72 -45.25 2.54
N PHE A 414 -5.35 -44.54 1.50
CA PHE A 414 -5.82 -44.80 0.14
C PHE A 414 -5.32 -46.15 -0.40
N THR A 415 -6.21 -46.93 -0.91
CA THR A 415 -5.93 -48.22 -1.56
C THR A 415 -5.85 -48.07 -3.10
N GLY A 416 -6.63 -47.18 -3.68
CA GLY A 416 -6.71 -46.96 -5.12
C GLY A 416 -5.72 -45.90 -5.65
N ASN A 417 -5.23 -46.10 -6.85
CA ASN A 417 -4.29 -45.18 -7.50
C ASN A 417 -4.90 -43.82 -7.87
N ARG A 418 -6.23 -43.81 -8.11
CA ARG A 418 -6.96 -42.56 -8.34
C ARG A 418 -6.78 -41.57 -7.17
N ASP A 419 -7.10 -42.03 -5.97
CA ASP A 419 -7.10 -41.19 -4.77
C ASP A 419 -5.66 -40.83 -4.35
N ARG A 420 -4.72 -41.78 -4.52
CA ARG A 420 -3.29 -41.53 -4.28
C ARG A 420 -2.77 -40.46 -5.20
N LEU A 421 -3.03 -40.57 -6.50
CA LEU A 421 -2.54 -39.58 -7.46
C LEU A 421 -3.18 -38.19 -7.27
N ARG A 422 -4.49 -38.16 -7.04
CA ARG A 422 -5.21 -36.94 -6.72
C ARG A 422 -4.61 -36.25 -5.48
N PHE A 423 -4.41 -36.98 -4.39
CA PHE A 423 -3.78 -36.48 -3.18
C PHE A 423 -2.39 -35.94 -3.45
N LEU A 424 -1.53 -36.68 -4.17
CA LEU A 424 -0.15 -36.25 -4.46
C LEU A 424 -0.08 -34.97 -5.31
N LEU A 425 -1.06 -34.74 -6.19
CA LEU A 425 -1.09 -33.58 -7.07
C LEU A 425 -1.85 -32.38 -6.50
N GLU A 426 -2.82 -32.57 -5.58
CA GLU A 426 -3.65 -31.50 -5.02
C GLU A 426 -3.20 -31.04 -3.63
N GLU A 427 -2.74 -31.95 -2.79
CA GLU A 427 -2.42 -31.69 -1.39
C GLU A 427 -0.99 -32.06 -1.04
N ASN A 428 -0.66 -33.33 -1.19
CA ASN A 428 0.58 -33.99 -0.83
C ASN A 428 0.88 -33.96 0.70
N LEU A 429 1.96 -34.59 1.09
CA LEU A 429 2.48 -34.55 2.45
C LEU A 429 3.25 -33.24 2.71
N PRO A 430 3.36 -32.79 3.97
CA PRO A 430 4.17 -31.63 4.33
C PRO A 430 5.58 -31.72 3.72
N GLY A 431 6.05 -30.63 3.12
CA GLY A 431 7.36 -30.56 2.47
C GLY A 431 7.39 -30.97 1.00
N HIS A 432 6.27 -31.39 0.41
CA HIS A 432 6.16 -31.82 -0.98
C HIS A 432 5.23 -30.93 -1.79
N TYR A 433 5.61 -30.68 -3.05
CA TYR A 433 4.77 -29.93 -4.00
C TYR A 433 3.36 -30.58 -4.12
N PRO A 434 2.28 -29.83 -4.17
CA PRO A 434 2.14 -28.36 -4.26
C PRO A 434 2.16 -27.63 -2.91
N PHE A 435 2.71 -28.22 -1.85
CA PHE A 435 2.86 -27.63 -0.52
C PHE A 435 1.55 -27.20 0.16
N THR A 436 0.45 -27.77 -0.24
CA THR A 436 -0.88 -27.37 0.26
C THR A 436 -0.99 -27.55 1.77
N ALA A 437 -0.52 -28.67 2.32
CA ALA A 437 -0.49 -28.91 3.74
C ALA A 437 0.54 -28.01 4.45
N GLU A 438 1.78 -28.01 4.01
CA GLU A 438 2.89 -27.23 4.54
C GLU A 438 4.10 -27.39 3.62
N PHE A 439 5.01 -26.38 3.58
CA PHE A 439 6.20 -26.46 2.75
C PHE A 439 7.45 -27.02 3.46
N PHE A 440 7.39 -27.28 4.77
CA PHE A 440 8.38 -28.05 5.50
C PHE A 440 7.84 -29.43 5.86
N PRO A 441 8.67 -30.48 5.83
CA PRO A 441 8.19 -31.83 6.22
C PRO A 441 7.88 -31.96 7.72
N PHE A 442 8.61 -31.20 8.56
CA PHE A 442 8.41 -31.15 10.00
C PHE A 442 8.77 -29.79 10.54
N ARG A 443 7.99 -29.30 11.53
CA ARG A 443 8.29 -28.08 12.28
C ARG A 443 9.52 -28.32 13.17
N ARG A 444 10.29 -27.25 13.37
CA ARG A 444 11.43 -27.28 14.28
C ARG A 444 10.92 -27.33 15.72
N GLU A 445 11.38 -28.27 16.51
CA GLU A 445 10.96 -28.40 17.90
C GLU A 445 11.44 -27.23 18.78
N GLU A 446 12.59 -26.67 18.45
CA GLU A 446 13.25 -25.58 19.19
C GLU A 446 12.70 -24.19 18.83
N GLU A 447 12.02 -24.01 17.70
CA GLU A 447 11.53 -22.71 17.23
C GLU A 447 10.02 -22.55 17.51
N SER A 448 9.66 -21.57 18.31
CA SER A 448 8.29 -21.12 18.48
C SER A 448 7.87 -20.25 17.28
N PRO A 449 6.67 -20.41 16.69
CA PRO A 449 6.15 -19.46 15.68
C PRO A 449 5.81 -18.10 16.30
N ARG A 450 5.91 -17.96 17.61
CA ARG A 450 5.56 -16.77 18.38
C ARG A 450 6.27 -15.52 17.89
N ARG A 451 5.51 -14.49 17.68
CA ARG A 451 5.98 -13.15 17.39
C ARG A 451 5.01 -12.14 18.04
N GLN A 452 5.52 -11.18 18.79
CA GLN A 452 4.71 -10.14 19.42
C GLN A 452 5.13 -8.76 18.92
N PHE A 453 4.16 -7.94 18.58
CA PHE A 453 4.38 -6.54 18.29
C PHE A 453 4.58 -5.73 19.56
N ALA A 454 5.53 -4.81 19.53
CA ALA A 454 5.70 -3.76 20.52
C ALA A 454 6.05 -2.44 19.83
N GLY A 455 5.52 -1.37 20.39
CA GLY A 455 5.80 -0.01 19.95
C GLY A 455 5.07 0.96 20.87
N GLU A 456 5.83 1.75 21.63
CA GLU A 456 5.30 2.76 22.51
C GLU A 456 6.37 3.81 22.83
N GLY A 457 5.99 5.07 22.82
CA GLY A 457 6.88 6.18 23.21
C GLY A 457 8.12 6.31 22.35
N GLY A 458 9.24 6.67 22.97
CA GLY A 458 10.55 6.71 22.32
C GLY A 458 11.23 5.35 22.28
N PRO A 459 12.37 5.24 21.54
CA PRO A 459 13.07 3.99 21.28
C PRO A 459 13.50 3.24 22.55
N ALA A 460 13.98 3.94 23.59
CA ALA A 460 14.41 3.35 24.84
C ALA A 460 13.24 2.68 25.61
N ARG A 461 12.02 3.24 25.52
CA ARG A 461 10.84 2.64 26.17
C ARG A 461 10.44 1.34 25.47
N THR A 462 10.41 1.33 24.15
CA THR A 462 10.12 0.12 23.36
C THR A 462 11.23 -0.92 23.50
N ASN A 463 12.50 -0.52 23.57
CA ASN A 463 13.62 -1.43 23.86
C ASN A 463 13.40 -2.21 25.15
N ARG A 464 13.04 -1.53 26.25
CA ARG A 464 12.71 -2.24 27.53
C ARG A 464 11.57 -3.24 27.36
N ARG A 465 10.55 -2.92 26.56
CA ARG A 465 9.46 -3.85 26.24
C ARG A 465 9.97 -5.07 25.46
N PHE A 466 10.89 -4.87 24.54
CA PHE A 466 11.51 -5.98 23.81
C PHE A 466 12.29 -6.92 24.70
N HIS A 467 13.07 -6.40 25.66
CA HIS A 467 13.75 -7.24 26.63
C HIS A 467 12.77 -8.07 27.46
N LEU A 468 11.66 -7.45 27.94
CA LEU A 468 10.61 -8.18 28.64
C LEU A 468 9.98 -9.31 27.82
N LEU A 469 9.79 -9.10 26.52
CA LEU A 469 9.19 -10.08 25.60
C LEU A 469 10.18 -11.19 25.18
N ALA A 470 11.46 -10.87 25.09
CA ALA A 470 12.51 -11.81 24.67
C ALA A 470 13.06 -12.67 25.82
N ASP A 471 12.77 -12.29 27.06
CA ASP A 471 13.26 -13.03 28.23
C ASP A 471 12.82 -14.49 28.22
N SER A 472 13.75 -15.40 28.59
CA SER A 472 13.57 -16.86 28.64
C SER A 472 13.28 -17.60 27.30
N GLU A 473 13.50 -16.98 26.12
CA GLU A 473 13.26 -17.63 24.83
C GLU A 473 14.57 -18.00 24.12
N ALA A 474 14.58 -19.16 23.48
CA ALA A 474 15.74 -19.64 22.68
C ALA A 474 15.94 -18.86 21.38
N ALA A 475 14.91 -18.16 20.88
CA ALA A 475 14.95 -17.34 19.67
C ALA A 475 14.34 -15.96 19.91
N THR A 476 15.06 -14.91 19.55
CA THR A 476 14.64 -13.51 19.68
C THR A 476 13.87 -13.08 18.43
N ARG A 477 12.55 -12.96 18.54
CA ARG A 477 11.66 -12.57 17.44
C ARG A 477 10.96 -11.26 17.77
N LEU A 478 11.55 -10.15 17.33
CA LEU A 478 11.06 -8.80 17.59
C LEU A 478 10.14 -8.34 16.47
N SER A 479 9.04 -7.68 16.82
CA SER A 479 8.16 -7.00 15.86
C SER A 479 7.90 -5.58 16.31
N VAL A 480 8.17 -4.63 15.44
CA VAL A 480 8.09 -3.20 15.71
C VAL A 480 6.80 -2.62 15.12
N ALA A 481 6.00 -1.96 15.97
CA ALA A 481 4.94 -1.06 15.51
C ALA A 481 5.45 0.38 15.65
N PHE A 482 5.34 1.18 14.57
CA PHE A 482 5.75 2.57 14.54
C PHE A 482 4.55 3.50 14.75
N ASP A 483 4.81 4.67 15.36
CA ASP A 483 3.79 5.69 15.54
C ASP A 483 3.39 6.34 14.20
N SER A 484 2.28 7.07 14.20
CA SER A 484 1.79 7.69 12.97
C SER A 484 2.74 8.76 12.43
N VAL A 485 3.57 9.39 13.26
CA VAL A 485 4.57 10.38 12.82
C VAL A 485 5.60 9.69 11.92
N THR A 486 6.14 8.57 12.38
CA THR A 486 7.07 7.73 11.63
C THR A 486 6.42 7.14 10.37
N LEU A 487 5.16 6.64 10.47
CA LEU A 487 4.40 6.06 9.36
C LEU A 487 4.16 7.04 8.21
N TYR A 488 4.00 8.34 8.52
CA TYR A 488 3.84 9.38 7.50
C TYR A 488 5.17 10.01 7.06
N GLY A 489 6.30 9.50 7.55
CA GLY A 489 7.62 9.98 7.17
C GLY A 489 7.93 11.39 7.69
N ASP A 490 7.27 11.81 8.76
CA ASP A 490 7.52 13.10 9.42
C ASP A 490 8.53 12.94 10.56
N ASP A 491 9.15 14.07 10.94
CA ASP A 491 9.96 14.14 12.16
C ASP A 491 9.11 14.64 13.34
N PRO A 492 9.38 14.15 14.55
CA PRO A 492 8.86 14.73 15.78
C PRO A 492 9.06 16.24 15.85
N ALA A 493 7.98 16.97 16.10
CA ALA A 493 7.97 18.43 16.12
C ALA A 493 6.90 18.98 17.07
N ARG A 494 7.10 20.22 17.56
CA ARG A 494 6.13 20.91 18.45
C ARG A 494 4.89 21.43 17.72
N ARG A 495 4.70 21.08 16.44
CA ARG A 495 3.51 21.42 15.67
C ARG A 495 2.28 20.71 16.26
N PRO A 496 1.11 21.37 16.32
CA PRO A 496 -0.12 20.78 16.91
C PRO A 496 -0.59 19.49 16.23
N ASP A 497 -0.34 19.35 14.94
CA ASP A 497 -0.71 18.18 14.13
C ASP A 497 0.24 16.98 14.33
N ILE A 498 1.43 17.20 14.91
CA ILE A 498 2.48 16.20 15.12
C ILE A 498 2.61 15.85 16.60
N PHE A 499 2.77 16.85 17.48
CA PHE A 499 3.18 16.67 18.88
C PHE A 499 2.30 15.66 19.65
N GLY A 500 0.97 15.74 19.43
CA GLY A 500 0.02 14.85 20.08
C GLY A 500 0.19 13.37 19.72
N LYS A 501 0.78 13.08 18.57
CA LYS A 501 0.90 11.73 17.98
C LYS A 501 2.25 11.05 18.27
N ILE A 502 3.24 11.77 18.78
CA ILE A 502 4.59 11.24 19.03
C ILE A 502 4.52 10.11 20.06
N GLY A 503 4.96 8.91 19.64
CA GLY A 503 4.98 7.72 20.48
C GLY A 503 3.63 7.16 20.88
N GLU A 504 2.54 7.54 20.19
CA GLU A 504 1.21 7.01 20.41
C GLU A 504 0.91 5.87 19.44
N GLY A 505 0.50 4.72 19.97
CA GLY A 505 0.17 3.53 19.18
C GLY A 505 1.37 2.88 18.47
N GLY A 506 2.59 3.31 18.77
CA GLY A 506 3.82 2.82 18.17
C GLY A 506 5.04 3.55 18.68
N VAL A 507 6.24 3.11 18.28
CA VAL A 507 7.50 3.76 18.63
C VAL A 507 7.80 4.89 17.65
N SER A 508 8.27 6.03 18.14
CA SER A 508 8.73 7.15 17.34
C SER A 508 10.19 6.95 16.94
N ILE A 509 10.46 6.83 15.63
CA ILE A 509 11.79 6.68 15.05
C ILE A 509 11.98 7.72 13.94
N ALA A 510 12.95 8.58 14.07
CA ALA A 510 13.23 9.62 13.08
C ALA A 510 14.69 9.64 12.61
N THR A 511 15.59 8.95 13.31
CA THR A 511 17.02 8.97 13.04
C THR A 511 17.65 7.58 13.17
N LEU A 512 18.84 7.40 12.57
CA LEU A 512 19.63 6.19 12.77
C LEU A 512 20.00 5.95 14.23
N ASP A 513 20.20 7.03 15.02
CA ASP A 513 20.51 6.90 16.44
C ASP A 513 19.32 6.34 17.23
N ASP A 514 18.09 6.69 16.85
CA ASP A 514 16.88 6.10 17.42
C ASP A 514 16.78 4.61 17.11
N MET A 515 17.13 4.20 15.89
CA MET A 515 17.13 2.79 15.48
C MET A 515 18.19 1.99 16.25
N CYS A 516 19.38 2.54 16.47
CA CYS A 516 20.42 1.93 17.28
C CYS A 516 19.94 1.76 18.75
N GLU A 517 19.29 2.77 19.31
CA GLU A 517 18.74 2.74 20.66
C GLU A 517 17.62 1.69 20.79
N LEU A 518 16.75 1.57 19.77
CA LEU A 518 15.64 0.62 19.77
C LEU A 518 16.12 -0.84 19.93
N PHE A 519 17.26 -1.17 19.32
CA PHE A 519 17.82 -2.53 19.34
C PHE A 519 19.02 -2.69 20.25
N ARG A 520 19.23 -1.75 21.17
CA ARG A 520 20.34 -1.86 22.15
C ARG A 520 20.23 -3.16 22.96
N GLY A 521 21.34 -3.91 23.07
CA GLY A 521 21.42 -5.17 23.79
C GLY A 521 20.95 -6.41 23.02
N PHE A 522 20.46 -6.25 21.77
CA PHE A 522 20.14 -7.35 20.87
C PHE A 522 21.18 -7.41 19.76
N ARG A 523 21.79 -8.57 19.53
CA ARG A 523 22.70 -8.76 18.40
C ARG A 523 21.89 -9.08 17.14
N LEU A 524 21.83 -8.14 16.21
CA LEU A 524 21.00 -8.24 15.00
C LEU A 524 21.50 -9.25 13.98
N THR A 525 22.78 -9.66 14.05
CA THR A 525 23.41 -10.68 13.21
C THR A 525 23.30 -12.08 13.80
N ASP A 526 22.82 -12.23 15.04
CA ASP A 526 22.63 -13.55 15.66
C ASP A 526 21.61 -14.37 14.83
N PRO A 527 21.95 -15.63 14.46
CA PRO A 527 21.02 -16.50 13.73
C PRO A 527 19.68 -16.76 14.44
N ALA A 528 19.62 -16.63 15.74
CA ALA A 528 18.41 -16.74 16.54
C ALA A 528 17.58 -15.45 16.58
N THR A 529 18.16 -14.31 16.18
CA THR A 529 17.48 -13.00 16.16
C THR A 529 16.81 -12.75 14.80
N SER A 530 15.55 -12.32 14.81
CA SER A 530 14.86 -11.82 13.63
C SER A 530 13.95 -10.63 13.95
N VAL A 531 13.96 -9.62 13.11
CA VAL A 531 13.19 -8.39 13.28
C VAL A 531 12.12 -8.25 12.20
N SER A 532 10.89 -7.96 12.59
CA SER A 532 9.81 -7.58 11.68
C SER A 532 9.43 -6.12 11.92
N MET A 533 9.36 -5.34 10.88
CA MET A 533 9.05 -3.91 10.94
C MET A 533 7.74 -3.65 10.21
N THR A 534 6.69 -3.26 10.95
CA THR A 534 5.40 -2.87 10.40
C THR A 534 5.45 -1.40 10.03
N ILE A 535 5.89 -1.14 8.80
CA ILE A 535 6.08 0.20 8.25
C ILE A 535 5.62 0.18 6.79
N ASN A 536 5.11 1.30 6.30
CA ASN A 536 4.50 1.40 4.97
C ASN A 536 5.29 2.37 4.05
N GLY A 537 4.76 3.52 3.74
CA GLY A 537 5.36 4.46 2.79
C GLY A 537 6.85 4.73 3.00
N PRO A 538 7.33 5.00 4.22
CA PRO A 538 8.75 5.21 4.50
C PRO A 538 9.55 3.92 4.71
N ALA A 539 9.01 2.74 4.35
CA ALA A 539 9.69 1.45 4.56
C ALA A 539 11.13 1.38 4.05
N PRO A 540 11.48 1.88 2.85
CA PRO A 540 12.87 1.89 2.40
C PRO A 540 13.81 2.68 3.31
N LEU A 541 13.32 3.81 3.87
CA LEU A 541 14.09 4.67 4.77
C LEU A 541 14.35 3.95 6.09
N ILE A 542 13.33 3.38 6.69
CA ILE A 542 13.41 2.62 7.95
C ILE A 542 14.27 1.37 7.77
N LEU A 543 14.15 0.67 6.64
CA LEU A 543 14.99 -0.47 6.31
C LEU A 543 16.46 -0.08 6.20
N ALA A 544 16.76 1.06 5.55
CA ALA A 544 18.14 1.57 5.47
C ALA A 544 18.68 1.91 6.85
N MET A 545 17.88 2.52 7.75
CA MET A 545 18.29 2.76 9.15
C MET A 545 18.54 1.45 9.90
N PHE A 546 17.66 0.44 9.73
CA PHE A 546 17.83 -0.87 10.37
C PHE A 546 19.12 -1.58 9.94
N LEU A 547 19.38 -1.65 8.63
CA LEU A 547 20.60 -2.29 8.10
C LEU A 547 21.84 -1.55 8.56
N ASN A 548 21.83 -0.23 8.59
CA ASN A 548 22.95 0.57 9.13
C ASN A 548 23.12 0.39 10.65
N ALA A 549 22.02 0.24 11.42
CA ALA A 549 22.13 -0.06 12.85
C ALA A 549 22.82 -1.43 13.09
N ALA A 550 22.48 -2.44 12.27
CA ALA A 550 23.15 -3.74 12.33
C ALA A 550 24.65 -3.63 11.98
N VAL A 551 25.00 -2.88 10.92
CA VAL A 551 26.42 -2.64 10.54
C VAL A 551 27.16 -1.91 11.65
N ARG A 552 26.56 -0.88 12.27
CA ARG A 552 27.17 -0.16 13.41
C ARG A 552 27.45 -1.07 14.61
N GLN A 553 26.57 -2.04 14.89
CA GLN A 553 26.80 -3.01 15.96
C GLN A 553 28.04 -3.87 15.69
N GLU A 554 28.22 -4.36 14.48
CA GLU A 554 29.38 -5.19 14.12
C GLU A 554 30.67 -4.36 14.03
N VAL A 555 30.59 -3.09 13.61
CA VAL A 555 31.73 -2.16 13.66
C VAL A 555 32.14 -1.90 15.10
N GLN A 556 31.19 -1.62 16.00
CA GLN A 556 31.50 -1.42 17.41
C GLN A 556 32.09 -2.68 18.04
N ALA A 557 31.57 -3.88 17.73
CA ALA A 557 32.13 -5.14 18.22
C ALA A 557 33.58 -5.33 17.73
N PHE A 558 33.88 -4.95 16.48
CA PHE A 558 35.23 -4.97 15.93
C PHE A 558 36.17 -3.99 16.66
N GLU A 559 35.69 -2.76 16.93
CA GLU A 559 36.45 -1.74 17.67
C GLU A 559 36.75 -2.19 19.10
N ASP A 560 35.78 -2.81 19.77
CA ASP A 560 35.92 -3.33 21.14
C ASP A 560 36.92 -4.51 21.19
N GLU A 561 36.96 -5.35 20.15
CA GLU A 561 37.89 -6.50 20.06
C GLU A 561 39.31 -6.09 19.67
N HIS A 562 39.43 -5.12 18.74
CA HIS A 562 40.73 -4.78 18.13
C HIS A 562 41.31 -3.47 18.66
N GLU A 563 40.64 -2.77 19.54
CA GLU A 563 41.00 -1.46 20.12
C GLU A 563 41.33 -0.39 19.04
N ARG A 564 40.77 -0.53 17.84
CA ARG A 564 40.91 0.39 16.71
C ARG A 564 39.70 0.36 15.78
N PRO A 565 39.43 1.43 15.03
CA PRO A 565 38.44 1.39 13.97
C PRO A 565 38.85 0.42 12.83
N PRO A 566 37.87 -0.17 12.12
CA PRO A 566 38.17 -0.99 10.93
C PRO A 566 38.76 -0.13 9.80
N SER A 567 39.70 -0.68 9.04
CA SER A 567 40.13 -0.11 7.76
C SER A 567 39.00 -0.10 6.74
N ALA A 568 39.14 0.60 5.62
CA ALA A 568 38.14 0.65 4.57
C ALA A 568 37.79 -0.73 3.99
N ASP A 569 38.75 -1.64 3.92
CA ASP A 569 38.52 -3.02 3.43
C ASP A 569 37.80 -3.86 4.49
N GLU A 570 38.27 -3.82 5.75
CA GLU A 570 37.59 -4.49 6.87
C GLU A 570 36.13 -3.99 7.06
N TYR A 571 35.89 -2.68 6.91
CA TYR A 571 34.54 -2.13 6.95
C TYR A 571 33.63 -2.70 5.83
N ARG A 572 34.17 -2.82 4.59
CA ARG A 572 33.45 -3.43 3.48
C ARG A 572 33.10 -4.89 3.73
N GLU A 573 34.05 -5.64 4.29
CA GLU A 573 33.83 -7.05 4.66
C GLU A 573 32.78 -7.18 5.78
N LEU A 574 32.89 -6.38 6.84
CA LEU A 574 31.90 -6.34 7.92
C LEU A 574 30.50 -5.97 7.42
N LYS A 575 30.40 -4.94 6.58
CA LYS A 575 29.13 -4.54 5.96
C LYS A 575 28.53 -5.68 5.14
N THR A 576 29.33 -6.33 4.30
CA THR A 576 28.88 -7.44 3.46
C THR A 576 28.42 -8.64 4.30
N ALA A 577 29.22 -9.06 5.27
CA ALA A 577 28.87 -10.16 6.17
C ALA A 577 27.59 -9.87 6.96
N THR A 578 27.42 -8.65 7.46
CA THR A 578 26.22 -8.19 8.17
C THR A 578 24.98 -8.30 7.29
N LEU A 579 25.02 -7.76 6.07
CA LEU A 579 23.90 -7.77 5.12
C LEU A 579 23.51 -9.21 4.73
N GLN A 580 24.45 -10.12 4.62
CA GLN A 580 24.18 -11.54 4.31
C GLN A 580 23.62 -12.32 5.50
N THR A 581 23.83 -11.83 6.73
CA THR A 581 23.50 -12.56 7.97
C THR A 581 22.18 -12.09 8.59
N VAL A 582 21.88 -10.79 8.54
CA VAL A 582 20.66 -10.21 9.17
C VAL A 582 19.39 -10.95 8.73
N ARG A 583 18.46 -11.09 9.67
CA ARG A 583 17.20 -11.80 9.45
C ARG A 583 16.01 -10.91 9.83
N GLY A 584 15.03 -10.87 8.96
CA GLY A 584 13.85 -10.06 9.25
C GLY A 584 12.89 -9.92 8.10
N THR A 585 11.99 -8.97 8.28
CA THR A 585 10.94 -8.61 7.31
C THR A 585 10.65 -7.13 7.42
N VAL A 586 10.48 -6.47 6.32
CA VAL A 586 9.84 -5.15 6.28
C VAL A 586 8.46 -5.28 5.62
N GLN A 587 7.44 -4.75 6.27
CA GLN A 587 6.12 -4.64 5.65
C GLN A 587 6.12 -3.38 4.81
N ALA A 588 6.22 -3.53 3.52
CA ALA A 588 6.30 -2.44 2.57
C ALA A 588 5.29 -2.62 1.43
N ASP A 589 4.13 -3.20 1.73
CA ASP A 589 3.08 -3.42 0.75
C ASP A 589 2.34 -2.12 0.45
N ILE A 590 2.82 -1.39 -0.52
CA ILE A 590 2.31 -0.11 -0.96
C ILE A 590 0.94 -0.24 -1.62
N LEU A 591 0.67 -1.36 -2.29
CA LEU A 591 -0.59 -1.57 -3.00
C LEU A 591 -1.76 -1.64 -2.00
N LYS A 592 -1.59 -2.37 -0.88
CA LYS A 592 -2.64 -2.44 0.15
C LYS A 592 -2.88 -1.12 0.87
N GLU A 593 -1.88 -0.23 0.94
CA GLU A 593 -2.05 1.08 1.57
C GLU A 593 -3.05 1.95 0.83
N ASP A 594 -2.96 1.96 -0.50
CA ASP A 594 -3.95 2.62 -1.34
C ASP A 594 -5.33 1.96 -1.21
N GLN A 595 -5.38 0.62 -1.22
CA GLN A 595 -6.61 -0.14 -1.20
C GLN A 595 -7.37 -0.03 0.13
N ALA A 596 -6.67 -0.01 1.27
CA ALA A 596 -7.27 -0.21 2.59
C ALA A 596 -6.96 0.85 3.65
N GLN A 597 -5.77 1.48 3.65
CA GLN A 597 -5.28 2.26 4.81
C GLN A 597 -5.18 3.78 4.62
N ASN A 598 -5.00 4.31 3.41
CA ASN A 598 -4.70 5.73 3.15
C ASN A 598 -3.39 6.24 3.80
N THR A 599 -2.39 5.40 3.92
CA THR A 599 -1.08 5.74 4.50
C THR A 599 0.02 5.93 3.46
N CYS A 600 -0.34 5.94 2.17
CA CYS A 600 0.59 6.27 1.10
C CYS A 600 1.15 7.67 1.28
N ILE A 601 2.46 7.81 1.14
CA ILE A 601 3.16 9.11 1.20
C ILE A 601 3.73 9.54 -0.14
N PHE A 602 4.25 8.60 -0.93
CA PHE A 602 4.77 8.84 -2.27
C PHE A 602 3.76 8.44 -3.35
N SER A 603 3.92 8.96 -4.57
CA SER A 603 3.16 8.48 -5.72
C SER A 603 3.35 6.96 -5.88
N THR A 604 2.30 6.25 -6.32
CA THR A 604 2.34 4.77 -6.43
C THR A 604 3.49 4.29 -7.32
N ALA A 605 3.76 5.00 -8.42
CA ALA A 605 4.85 4.66 -9.33
C ALA A 605 6.22 4.81 -8.66
N PHE A 606 6.45 5.91 -7.93
CA PHE A 606 7.70 6.14 -7.23
C PHE A 606 7.89 5.18 -6.06
N ALA A 607 6.83 4.91 -5.32
CA ALA A 607 6.85 3.95 -4.22
C ALA A 607 7.19 2.53 -4.71
N LEU A 608 6.61 2.06 -5.82
CA LEU A 608 6.98 0.79 -6.47
C LEU A 608 8.43 0.80 -6.97
N ARG A 609 8.90 1.92 -7.53
CA ARG A 609 10.30 2.07 -7.92
C ARG A 609 11.24 1.87 -6.72
N LEU A 610 10.95 2.52 -5.58
CA LEU A 610 11.72 2.33 -4.35
C LEU A 610 11.77 0.85 -3.92
N MET A 611 10.65 0.14 -4.03
CA MET A 611 10.62 -1.30 -3.72
C MET A 611 11.43 -2.13 -4.70
N GLY A 612 11.42 -1.78 -5.98
CA GLY A 612 12.31 -2.39 -6.99
C GLY A 612 13.78 -2.16 -6.67
N ASP A 613 14.12 -0.95 -6.25
CA ASP A 613 15.49 -0.58 -5.87
C ASP A 613 15.98 -1.35 -4.62
N VAL A 614 15.08 -1.54 -3.63
CA VAL A 614 15.36 -2.44 -2.48
C VAL A 614 15.65 -3.85 -2.95
N GLN A 615 14.82 -4.38 -3.85
CA GLN A 615 14.98 -5.75 -4.33
C GLN A 615 16.27 -5.95 -5.13
N GLU A 616 16.64 -4.99 -5.99
CA GLU A 616 17.92 -4.99 -6.69
C GLU A 616 19.11 -4.94 -5.72
N PHE A 617 19.03 -4.07 -4.71
CA PHE A 617 20.06 -3.98 -3.67
C PHE A 617 20.21 -5.30 -2.92
N PHE A 618 19.11 -5.97 -2.59
CA PHE A 618 19.13 -7.29 -1.93
C PHE A 618 19.80 -8.36 -2.78
N ILE A 619 19.50 -8.39 -4.08
CA ILE A 619 20.12 -9.34 -5.01
C ILE A 619 21.63 -9.07 -5.12
N ARG A 620 22.05 -7.81 -5.33
CA ARG A 620 23.45 -7.42 -5.50
C ARG A 620 24.32 -7.68 -4.26
N ASN A 621 23.73 -7.48 -3.06
CA ASN A 621 24.43 -7.66 -1.78
C ASN A 621 24.15 -9.02 -1.12
N GLU A 622 23.48 -9.93 -1.83
CA GLU A 622 23.14 -11.28 -1.35
C GLU A 622 22.40 -11.29 0.00
N VAL A 623 21.47 -10.37 0.21
CA VAL A 623 20.62 -10.32 1.41
C VAL A 623 19.61 -11.46 1.34
N ARG A 624 19.96 -12.62 1.88
CA ARG A 624 19.24 -13.89 1.65
C ARG A 624 18.21 -14.23 2.73
N ASN A 625 18.35 -13.67 3.91
CA ASN A 625 17.55 -14.05 5.09
C ASN A 625 16.56 -12.96 5.51
N PHE A 626 16.36 -11.95 4.67
CA PHE A 626 15.47 -10.83 4.93
C PHE A 626 14.39 -10.77 3.85
N TYR A 627 13.12 -10.64 4.25
CA TYR A 627 12.02 -10.45 3.32
C TYR A 627 11.90 -8.97 2.97
N SER A 628 12.05 -8.65 1.69
CA SER A 628 12.01 -7.29 1.14
C SER A 628 10.64 -6.64 1.20
N VAL A 629 9.61 -7.47 1.15
CA VAL A 629 8.21 -7.05 1.30
C VAL A 629 7.41 -8.17 1.97
N SER A 630 6.50 -7.79 2.88
CA SER A 630 5.44 -8.66 3.38
C SER A 630 4.11 -8.15 2.85
N ILE A 631 3.59 -8.84 1.84
CA ILE A 631 2.34 -8.49 1.15
C ILE A 631 1.19 -8.73 2.10
N SER A 632 0.40 -7.69 2.39
CA SER A 632 -0.45 -7.68 3.57
C SER A 632 -1.94 -7.68 3.26
N GLY A 633 -2.59 -8.81 3.52
CA GLY A 633 -4.04 -8.94 3.59
C GLY A 633 -4.62 -8.51 4.96
N TYR A 634 -3.81 -8.49 6.02
CA TYR A 634 -4.28 -8.12 7.35
C TYR A 634 -5.04 -6.79 7.35
N HIS A 635 -4.46 -5.75 6.80
CA HIS A 635 -5.08 -4.43 6.76
C HIS A 635 -6.31 -4.37 5.84
N ILE A 636 -6.35 -5.19 4.79
CA ILE A 636 -7.52 -5.33 3.90
C ILE A 636 -8.70 -5.90 4.70
N ALA A 637 -8.47 -6.93 5.49
CA ALA A 637 -9.47 -7.52 6.36
C ALA A 637 -9.91 -6.56 7.49
N GLU A 638 -8.95 -5.90 8.15
CA GLU A 638 -9.24 -4.94 9.23
C GLU A 638 -10.02 -3.71 8.73
N ALA A 639 -9.85 -3.33 7.43
CA ALA A 639 -10.65 -2.30 6.77
C ALA A 639 -12.08 -2.78 6.44
N GLY A 640 -12.37 -4.07 6.55
CA GLY A 640 -13.70 -4.63 6.45
C GLY A 640 -13.92 -5.69 5.39
N ALA A 641 -12.88 -6.10 4.65
CA ALA A 641 -12.99 -7.16 3.66
C ALA A 641 -13.34 -8.52 4.28
N ASN A 642 -14.11 -9.31 3.57
CA ASN A 642 -14.36 -10.71 3.88
C ASN A 642 -13.11 -11.59 3.59
N PRO A 643 -13.06 -12.85 4.05
CA PRO A 643 -11.90 -13.72 3.86
C PRO A 643 -11.50 -13.93 2.39
N ILE A 644 -12.46 -14.05 1.48
CA ILE A 644 -12.21 -14.26 0.04
C ILE A 644 -11.54 -13.02 -0.56
N THR A 645 -12.10 -11.83 -0.30
CA THR A 645 -11.55 -10.57 -0.80
C THR A 645 -10.16 -10.30 -0.20
N GLN A 646 -9.96 -10.58 1.10
CA GLN A 646 -8.64 -10.52 1.72
C GLN A 646 -7.62 -11.38 0.95
N LEU A 647 -7.94 -12.65 0.75
CA LEU A 647 -7.04 -13.60 0.10
C LEU A 647 -6.77 -13.24 -1.36
N ALA A 648 -7.82 -12.93 -2.11
CA ALA A 648 -7.72 -12.62 -3.54
C ALA A 648 -6.89 -11.35 -3.79
N PHE A 649 -7.17 -10.25 -3.07
CA PHE A 649 -6.42 -9.01 -3.25
C PHE A 649 -4.97 -9.14 -2.81
N THR A 650 -4.71 -9.86 -1.73
CA THR A 650 -3.34 -10.10 -1.26
C THR A 650 -2.52 -10.91 -2.26
N LEU A 651 -3.06 -12.00 -2.80
CA LEU A 651 -2.37 -12.80 -3.82
C LEU A 651 -2.21 -12.01 -5.13
N ALA A 652 -3.24 -11.25 -5.54
CA ALA A 652 -3.15 -10.39 -6.72
C ALA A 652 -2.06 -9.32 -6.57
N ASN A 653 -1.94 -8.69 -5.39
CA ASN A 653 -0.85 -7.78 -5.07
C ASN A 653 0.51 -8.51 -5.15
N GLY A 654 0.61 -9.73 -4.60
CA GLY A 654 1.82 -10.55 -4.69
C GLY A 654 2.25 -10.82 -6.13
N PHE A 655 1.34 -11.23 -6.98
CA PHE A 655 1.62 -11.43 -8.41
C PHE A 655 1.93 -10.12 -9.14
N THR A 656 1.36 -8.99 -8.71
CA THR A 656 1.73 -7.66 -9.23
C THR A 656 3.20 -7.33 -8.95
N TYR A 657 3.69 -7.60 -7.73
CA TYR A 657 5.13 -7.46 -7.42
C TYR A 657 5.99 -8.39 -8.26
N VAL A 658 5.56 -9.64 -8.47
CA VAL A 658 6.28 -10.59 -9.35
C VAL A 658 6.39 -10.02 -10.77
N GLU A 659 5.28 -9.58 -11.36
CA GLU A 659 5.26 -9.01 -12.71
C GLU A 659 6.09 -7.73 -12.81
N TYR A 660 6.04 -6.88 -11.80
CA TYR A 660 6.82 -5.65 -11.75
C TYR A 660 8.33 -5.92 -11.69
N TYR A 661 8.77 -6.87 -10.85
CA TYR A 661 10.19 -7.22 -10.76
C TYR A 661 10.69 -7.93 -12.01
N LEU A 662 9.87 -8.77 -12.64
CA LEU A 662 10.18 -9.36 -13.95
C LEU A 662 10.28 -8.29 -15.05
N ALA A 663 9.41 -7.28 -15.04
CA ALA A 663 9.46 -6.15 -15.97
C ALA A 663 10.75 -5.32 -15.81
N ARG A 664 11.33 -5.28 -14.61
CA ARG A 664 12.66 -4.70 -14.34
C ARG A 664 13.83 -5.61 -14.76
N GLY A 665 13.57 -6.78 -15.31
CA GLY A 665 14.59 -7.74 -15.73
C GLY A 665 15.20 -8.58 -14.60
N LEU A 666 14.56 -8.62 -13.42
CA LEU A 666 15.05 -9.43 -12.30
C LEU A 666 14.61 -10.90 -12.48
N PRO A 667 15.51 -11.88 -12.33
CA PRO A 667 15.15 -13.29 -12.40
C PRO A 667 14.22 -13.71 -11.25
N VAL A 668 13.18 -14.49 -11.54
CA VAL A 668 12.15 -14.88 -10.55
C VAL A 668 12.76 -15.54 -9.31
N ASP A 669 13.71 -16.44 -9.48
CA ASP A 669 14.35 -17.17 -8.37
C ASP A 669 15.31 -16.31 -7.53
N ALA A 670 15.70 -15.15 -8.02
CA ALA A 670 16.53 -14.21 -7.28
C ALA A 670 15.72 -13.37 -6.27
N PHE A 671 14.44 -13.10 -6.54
CA PHE A 671 13.60 -12.26 -5.68
C PHE A 671 12.43 -12.98 -4.98
N ALA A 672 11.79 -13.96 -5.62
CA ALA A 672 10.60 -14.60 -5.06
C ALA A 672 10.83 -15.26 -3.68
N PRO A 673 12.01 -15.81 -3.37
CA PRO A 673 12.32 -16.27 -2.01
C PRO A 673 12.29 -15.18 -0.93
N ASN A 674 12.41 -13.90 -1.31
CA ASN A 674 12.38 -12.74 -0.40
C ASN A 674 10.98 -12.12 -0.26
N LEU A 675 9.95 -12.73 -0.87
CA LEU A 675 8.55 -12.35 -0.68
C LEU A 675 7.95 -13.14 0.48
N SER A 676 7.15 -12.46 1.30
CA SER A 676 6.34 -13.06 2.35
C SER A 676 4.95 -12.44 2.38
N PHE A 677 4.04 -13.08 3.09
CA PHE A 677 2.64 -12.67 3.14
C PHE A 677 2.16 -12.52 4.58
N PHE A 678 1.15 -11.69 4.78
CA PHE A 678 0.60 -11.41 6.09
C PHE A 678 -0.93 -11.39 6.03
N PHE A 679 -1.59 -12.26 6.82
CA PHE A 679 -3.05 -12.36 6.87
C PHE A 679 -3.61 -12.06 8.25
N SER A 680 -4.85 -11.54 8.27
CA SER A 680 -5.74 -11.56 9.42
C SER A 680 -6.45 -12.91 9.49
N ASN A 681 -6.67 -13.42 10.69
CA ASN A 681 -7.44 -14.64 10.92
C ASN A 681 -8.61 -14.37 11.85
N GLY A 682 -9.83 -14.49 11.32
CA GLY A 682 -11.09 -14.30 12.03
C GLY A 682 -11.69 -15.63 12.48
N LEU A 683 -13.03 -15.69 12.56
CA LEU A 683 -13.81 -16.84 13.00
C LEU A 683 -14.69 -17.44 11.90
N ASP A 684 -14.74 -16.84 10.71
CA ASP A 684 -15.48 -17.39 9.57
C ASP A 684 -14.82 -18.69 9.07
N PRO A 685 -15.58 -19.63 8.48
CA PRO A 685 -15.07 -20.95 8.11
C PRO A 685 -13.93 -20.90 7.08
N GLU A 686 -13.91 -19.91 6.19
CA GLU A 686 -12.89 -19.76 5.17
C GLU A 686 -11.48 -19.53 5.76
N TYR A 687 -11.40 -18.97 6.97
CA TYR A 687 -10.11 -18.80 7.65
C TYR A 687 -9.42 -20.14 7.96
N ALA A 688 -10.19 -21.24 8.10
CA ALA A 688 -9.61 -22.55 8.34
C ALA A 688 -8.77 -23.09 7.16
N VAL A 689 -8.91 -22.52 5.97
CA VAL A 689 -8.23 -22.98 4.74
C VAL A 689 -7.47 -21.86 4.04
N MET A 690 -7.40 -20.68 4.58
CA MET A 690 -6.86 -19.50 3.90
C MET A 690 -5.40 -19.67 3.49
N ALA A 691 -4.51 -20.06 4.41
CA ALA A 691 -3.11 -20.26 4.09
C ALA A 691 -2.89 -21.50 3.22
N ARG A 692 -3.72 -22.52 3.39
CA ARG A 692 -3.74 -23.75 2.58
C ARG A 692 -4.05 -23.43 1.11
N VAL A 693 -5.08 -22.64 0.84
CA VAL A 693 -5.43 -22.18 -0.52
C VAL A 693 -4.34 -21.27 -1.08
N ALA A 694 -3.83 -20.35 -0.27
CA ALA A 694 -2.74 -19.46 -0.69
C ALA A 694 -1.49 -20.24 -1.12
N ARG A 695 -1.07 -21.25 -0.34
CA ARG A 695 0.06 -22.12 -0.69
C ARG A 695 -0.18 -22.85 -2.01
N ARG A 696 -1.36 -23.41 -2.21
CA ARG A 696 -1.72 -24.17 -3.43
C ARG A 696 -1.73 -23.27 -4.68
N ILE A 697 -2.36 -22.10 -4.61
CA ILE A 697 -2.39 -21.12 -5.71
C ILE A 697 -0.98 -20.65 -6.02
N TRP A 698 -0.23 -20.22 -5.01
CA TRP A 698 1.11 -19.69 -5.20
C TRP A 698 2.07 -20.71 -5.80
N ALA A 699 2.17 -21.90 -5.22
CA ALA A 699 3.08 -22.94 -5.67
C ALA A 699 2.83 -23.34 -7.13
N ARG A 700 1.55 -23.53 -7.50
CA ARG A 700 1.15 -23.88 -8.86
C ARG A 700 1.43 -22.75 -9.84
N ALA A 701 1.05 -21.50 -9.52
CA ALA A 701 1.31 -20.35 -10.38
C ALA A 701 2.81 -20.15 -10.58
N MET A 702 3.61 -20.18 -9.52
CA MET A 702 5.06 -19.99 -9.59
C MET A 702 5.74 -21.08 -10.42
N LYS A 703 5.30 -22.33 -10.31
CA LYS A 703 5.84 -23.43 -11.10
C LYS A 703 5.38 -23.38 -12.55
N LEU A 704 4.06 -23.33 -12.78
CA LEU A 704 3.47 -23.57 -14.09
C LEU A 704 3.52 -22.35 -15.01
N ARG A 705 3.33 -21.15 -14.47
CA ARG A 705 3.36 -19.92 -15.27
C ARG A 705 4.74 -19.25 -15.29
N TYR A 706 5.42 -19.23 -14.15
CA TYR A 706 6.69 -18.50 -14.01
C TYR A 706 7.93 -19.39 -14.14
N GLY A 707 7.78 -20.72 -14.18
CA GLY A 707 8.89 -21.65 -14.28
C GLY A 707 9.85 -21.59 -13.09
N ALA A 708 9.40 -21.12 -11.95
CA ALA A 708 10.21 -20.86 -10.77
C ALA A 708 10.63 -22.16 -10.07
N GLY A 709 11.83 -22.15 -9.47
CA GLY A 709 12.37 -23.24 -8.69
C GLY A 709 11.62 -23.50 -7.38
N GLU A 710 11.86 -24.63 -6.75
CA GLU A 710 11.13 -25.08 -5.55
C GLU A 710 11.14 -24.06 -4.41
N ARG A 711 12.27 -23.35 -4.18
CA ARG A 711 12.36 -22.36 -3.11
C ARG A 711 11.40 -21.19 -3.31
N SER A 712 11.18 -20.78 -4.55
CA SER A 712 10.28 -19.71 -4.95
C SER A 712 8.79 -20.12 -4.91
N GLN A 713 8.51 -21.41 -5.03
CA GLN A 713 7.16 -21.98 -4.94
C GLN A 713 6.63 -22.02 -3.49
N LYS A 714 7.51 -21.89 -2.48
CA LYS A 714 7.18 -22.01 -1.06
C LYS A 714 6.59 -20.68 -0.53
N PHE A 715 5.31 -20.69 -0.22
CA PHE A 715 4.57 -19.56 0.31
C PHE A 715 4.85 -19.38 1.82
N LYS A 716 5.35 -18.19 2.21
CA LYS A 716 5.65 -17.87 3.61
C LYS A 716 4.59 -16.92 4.14
N VAL A 717 3.95 -17.28 5.23
CA VAL A 717 2.84 -16.53 5.79
C VAL A 717 3.01 -16.26 7.27
N HIS A 718 2.85 -14.98 7.63
CA HIS A 718 2.59 -14.55 8.99
C HIS A 718 1.08 -14.37 9.17
N ILE A 719 0.55 -14.84 10.29
CA ILE A 719 -0.85 -14.62 10.66
C ILE A 719 -0.92 -13.82 11.96
N GLN A 720 -1.83 -12.86 11.99
CA GLN A 720 -2.27 -12.16 13.19
C GLN A 720 -3.76 -12.45 13.41
N THR A 721 -4.17 -12.66 14.64
CA THR A 721 -5.58 -12.75 14.99
C THR A 721 -6.28 -11.43 14.65
N SER A 722 -7.56 -11.48 14.27
CA SER A 722 -8.29 -10.30 13.81
C SER A 722 -8.52 -9.28 14.93
N GLY A 723 -8.03 -8.05 14.73
CA GLY A 723 -8.33 -6.92 15.61
C GLY A 723 -9.80 -6.48 15.52
N ARG A 724 -10.41 -6.63 14.32
CA ARG A 724 -11.82 -6.30 14.07
C ARG A 724 -12.79 -7.14 14.92
N SER A 725 -12.37 -8.32 15.36
CA SER A 725 -13.18 -9.18 16.22
C SER A 725 -13.07 -8.85 17.71
N LEU A 726 -12.22 -7.89 18.09
CA LEU A 726 -12.09 -7.42 19.45
C LEU A 726 -13.13 -6.33 19.73
N HIS A 727 -13.83 -6.47 20.84
CA HIS A 727 -14.88 -5.53 21.25
C HIS A 727 -14.57 -4.91 22.59
N ALA A 728 -14.93 -3.65 22.78
CA ALA A 728 -14.79 -2.93 24.05
C ALA A 728 -15.80 -3.39 25.11
N GLN A 729 -16.98 -3.88 24.66
CA GLN A 729 -17.96 -4.50 25.51
C GLN A 729 -17.49 -5.92 25.91
N GLU A 730 -17.70 -6.29 27.14
CA GLU A 730 -17.30 -7.61 27.68
C GLU A 730 -15.87 -8.00 27.22
N VAL A 731 -14.97 -7.05 27.43
CA VAL A 731 -13.58 -7.07 26.92
C VAL A 731 -12.84 -8.37 27.23
N GLN A 732 -13.19 -9.04 28.32
CA GLN A 732 -12.62 -10.31 28.76
C GLN A 732 -12.90 -11.47 27.77
N PHE A 733 -14.00 -11.41 27.00
CA PHE A 733 -14.31 -12.43 26.01
C PHE A 733 -13.37 -12.39 24.80
N ASN A 734 -12.62 -11.32 24.63
CA ASN A 734 -11.67 -11.18 23.52
C ASN A 734 -10.54 -12.23 23.58
N ASP A 735 -10.07 -12.63 24.77
CA ASP A 735 -9.09 -13.71 24.89
C ASP A 735 -9.62 -15.05 24.35
N ILE A 736 -10.92 -15.32 24.53
CA ILE A 736 -11.55 -16.54 24.01
C ILE A 736 -11.57 -16.49 22.47
N ARG A 737 -11.96 -15.34 21.87
CA ARG A 737 -11.96 -15.13 20.43
C ARG A 737 -10.56 -15.28 19.85
N THR A 738 -9.59 -14.60 20.46
CA THR A 738 -8.18 -14.66 20.06
C THR A 738 -7.62 -16.10 20.15
N THR A 739 -8.01 -16.87 21.18
CA THR A 739 -7.58 -18.27 21.35
C THR A 739 -8.08 -19.15 20.18
N LEU A 740 -9.37 -19.02 19.79
CA LEU A 740 -9.93 -19.79 18.70
C LEU A 740 -9.28 -19.42 17.35
N GLN A 741 -9.07 -18.12 17.10
CA GLN A 741 -8.38 -17.64 15.90
C GLN A 741 -6.93 -18.12 15.82
N ALA A 742 -6.22 -18.10 16.94
CA ALA A 742 -4.85 -18.61 17.03
C ALA A 742 -4.78 -20.12 16.79
N LEU A 743 -5.77 -20.87 17.28
CA LEU A 743 -5.87 -22.32 17.04
C LEU A 743 -6.10 -22.62 15.55
N VAL A 744 -7.02 -21.91 14.90
CA VAL A 744 -7.27 -22.01 13.46
C VAL A 744 -5.99 -21.72 12.66
N ALA A 745 -5.29 -20.64 12.97
CA ALA A 745 -4.03 -20.27 12.32
C ALA A 745 -2.93 -21.34 12.50
N THR A 746 -2.85 -21.95 13.68
CA THR A 746 -1.88 -23.00 14.00
C THR A 746 -2.19 -24.30 13.22
N ASN A 747 -3.47 -24.67 13.11
CA ASN A 747 -3.90 -25.83 12.36
C ASN A 747 -3.70 -25.68 10.85
N ASP A 748 -3.80 -24.46 10.32
CA ASP A 748 -3.48 -24.14 8.92
C ASP A 748 -1.98 -23.83 8.67
N ASN A 749 -1.12 -24.22 9.60
CA ASN A 749 0.34 -24.16 9.47
C ASN A 749 0.93 -22.79 9.12
N CYS A 750 0.57 -21.76 9.90
CA CYS A 750 1.22 -20.45 9.78
C CYS A 750 2.72 -20.53 10.17
N ASN A 751 3.58 -19.79 9.45
CA ASN A 751 5.02 -19.77 9.74
C ASN A 751 5.36 -18.92 10.96
N SER A 752 4.54 -17.91 11.25
CA SER A 752 4.61 -17.14 12.49
C SER A 752 3.23 -16.61 12.86
N LEU A 753 3.00 -16.41 14.15
CA LEU A 753 1.71 -16.02 14.71
C LEU A 753 1.89 -14.85 15.67
N HIS A 754 1.01 -13.86 15.55
CA HIS A 754 0.76 -12.84 16.56
C HIS A 754 -0.66 -13.00 17.09
N THR A 755 -0.81 -12.93 18.42
CA THR A 755 -2.09 -12.91 19.11
C THR A 755 -2.34 -11.54 19.69
N ASN A 756 -3.48 -10.94 19.37
CA ASN A 756 -3.87 -9.64 19.90
C ASN A 756 -4.17 -9.73 21.39
N ALA A 757 -3.82 -8.70 22.13
CA ALA A 757 -4.18 -8.60 23.54
C ALA A 757 -5.68 -8.24 23.69
N TYR A 758 -6.32 -8.73 24.74
CA TYR A 758 -7.77 -8.55 24.94
C TYR A 758 -8.20 -7.08 25.06
N ASP A 759 -7.31 -6.22 25.56
CA ASP A 759 -7.54 -4.78 25.78
C ASP A 759 -7.19 -3.89 24.58
N GLU A 760 -6.72 -4.48 23.46
CA GLU A 760 -6.31 -3.74 22.28
C GLU A 760 -7.47 -2.97 21.62
N ALA A 761 -8.71 -3.38 21.86
CA ALA A 761 -9.90 -2.63 21.44
C ALA A 761 -10.07 -1.28 22.19
N ILE A 762 -9.36 -1.05 23.28
CA ILE A 762 -9.50 0.11 24.16
C ILE A 762 -8.23 0.94 24.21
N THR A 763 -7.05 0.29 24.31
CA THR A 763 -5.77 0.96 24.58
C THR A 763 -4.59 0.21 23.98
N THR A 764 -3.42 0.84 23.97
CA THR A 764 -2.16 0.12 23.74
C THR A 764 -1.99 -0.96 24.82
N PRO A 765 -1.71 -2.23 24.44
CA PRO A 765 -1.68 -3.34 25.39
C PRO A 765 -0.77 -3.13 26.59
N THR A 766 -1.27 -3.48 27.75
CA THR A 766 -0.53 -3.46 29.01
C THR A 766 0.48 -4.62 29.09
N PRO A 767 1.48 -4.62 29.98
CA PRO A 767 2.36 -5.76 30.18
C PRO A 767 1.61 -7.05 30.54
N GLU A 768 0.54 -6.94 31.31
CA GLU A 768 -0.30 -8.07 31.74
C GLU A 768 -1.08 -8.65 30.55
N SER A 769 -1.76 -7.82 29.78
CA SER A 769 -2.55 -8.27 28.62
C SER A 769 -1.66 -8.89 27.54
N VAL A 770 -0.47 -8.34 27.29
CA VAL A 770 0.54 -8.92 26.40
C VAL A 770 1.00 -10.29 26.91
N ARG A 771 1.23 -10.43 28.22
CA ARG A 771 1.58 -11.73 28.82
C ARG A 771 0.49 -12.77 28.59
N ARG A 772 -0.80 -12.40 28.72
CA ARG A 772 -1.95 -13.26 28.43
C ARG A 772 -1.99 -13.65 26.95
N ALA A 773 -1.82 -12.70 26.04
CA ALA A 773 -1.75 -12.95 24.59
C ALA A 773 -0.62 -13.93 24.21
N VAL A 774 0.55 -13.80 24.86
CA VAL A 774 1.64 -14.77 24.70
C VAL A 774 1.28 -16.14 25.29
N ALA A 775 0.58 -16.17 26.43
CA ALA A 775 0.15 -17.42 27.07
C ALA A 775 -0.78 -18.23 26.16
N ILE A 776 -1.66 -17.59 25.40
CA ILE A 776 -2.52 -18.27 24.41
C ILE A 776 -1.67 -19.13 23.46
N GLN A 777 -0.60 -18.57 22.87
CA GLN A 777 0.27 -19.31 21.95
C GLN A 777 1.03 -20.45 22.67
N LYS A 778 1.50 -20.22 23.89
CA LYS A 778 2.19 -21.24 24.69
C LYS A 778 1.27 -22.39 25.09
N ILE A 779 0.01 -22.11 25.46
CA ILE A 779 -1.01 -23.12 25.78
C ILE A 779 -1.30 -23.97 24.54
N ILE A 780 -1.56 -23.36 23.39
CA ILE A 780 -1.80 -24.09 22.14
C ILE A 780 -0.61 -24.97 21.79
N ARG A 781 0.61 -24.49 21.93
CA ARG A 781 1.81 -25.25 21.59
C ARG A 781 2.12 -26.38 22.57
N ASN A 782 2.02 -26.13 23.87
CA ASN A 782 2.57 -27.02 24.88
C ASN A 782 1.52 -27.93 25.52
N GLU A 783 0.25 -27.48 25.58
CA GLU A 783 -0.81 -28.17 26.30
C GLU A 783 -1.83 -28.79 25.34
N PHE A 784 -2.07 -28.18 24.16
CA PHE A 784 -3.01 -28.71 23.19
C PHE A 784 -2.37 -29.80 22.31
N GLY A 785 -2.68 -31.06 22.61
CA GLY A 785 -2.01 -32.24 22.03
C GLY A 785 -2.10 -32.33 20.49
N MET A 786 -3.17 -31.85 19.86
CA MET A 786 -3.32 -31.86 18.39
C MET A 786 -2.37 -30.91 17.66
N ALA A 787 -1.81 -29.92 18.34
CA ALA A 787 -0.83 -29.00 17.77
C ALA A 787 0.51 -29.70 17.39
N TRP A 788 0.71 -30.94 17.77
CA TRP A 788 1.91 -31.72 17.42
C TRP A 788 1.80 -32.41 16.05
N ASN A 789 0.61 -32.51 15.48
CA ASN A 789 0.44 -33.03 14.13
C ASN A 789 0.80 -31.96 13.10
N GLU A 790 1.54 -32.35 12.07
CA GLU A 790 2.04 -31.43 11.02
C GLU A 790 0.99 -31.19 9.91
N ASN A 791 -0.06 -32.05 9.84
CA ASN A 791 -1.13 -31.94 8.83
C ASN A 791 -2.53 -32.21 9.41
N PRO A 792 -2.94 -31.49 10.48
CA PRO A 792 -4.18 -31.80 11.22
C PRO A 792 -5.45 -31.61 10.38
N LEU A 793 -5.41 -30.84 9.31
CA LEU A 793 -6.53 -30.57 8.42
C LEU A 793 -6.63 -31.59 7.26
N SER A 794 -5.61 -32.42 7.04
CA SER A 794 -5.59 -33.41 5.96
C SER A 794 -6.61 -34.52 6.16
N GLY A 795 -7.28 -34.95 5.08
CA GLY A 795 -8.26 -36.03 5.10
C GLY A 795 -9.66 -35.61 5.56
N SER A 796 -9.88 -34.32 5.90
CA SER A 796 -11.21 -33.80 6.22
C SER A 796 -11.99 -33.47 4.95
N PHE A 797 -13.16 -34.08 4.75
CA PHE A 797 -14.02 -33.82 3.60
C PHE A 797 -14.47 -32.35 3.52
N VAL A 798 -14.85 -31.74 4.65
CA VAL A 798 -15.27 -30.35 4.70
C VAL A 798 -14.11 -29.39 4.36
N VAL A 799 -12.90 -29.68 4.85
CA VAL A 799 -11.71 -28.87 4.55
C VAL A 799 -11.34 -28.97 3.07
N ALA A 800 -11.40 -30.18 2.49
CA ALA A 800 -11.12 -30.37 1.06
C ALA A 800 -12.11 -29.59 0.20
N GLN A 801 -13.42 -29.73 0.47
CA GLN A 801 -14.47 -29.02 -0.26
C GLN A 801 -14.35 -27.52 -0.11
N LEU A 802 -14.12 -27.02 1.11
CA LEU A 802 -13.95 -25.59 1.39
C LEU A 802 -12.70 -25.04 0.69
N THR A 803 -11.61 -25.80 0.65
CA THR A 803 -10.38 -25.44 -0.08
C THR A 803 -10.66 -25.20 -1.57
N ASP A 804 -11.45 -26.07 -2.21
CA ASP A 804 -11.79 -25.95 -3.62
C ASP A 804 -12.75 -24.79 -3.90
N LEU A 805 -13.73 -24.56 -3.01
CA LEU A 805 -14.66 -23.43 -3.13
C LEU A 805 -13.95 -22.08 -2.96
N VAL A 806 -13.08 -21.98 -1.97
CA VAL A 806 -12.31 -20.74 -1.71
C VAL A 806 -11.32 -20.47 -2.84
N GLU A 807 -10.63 -21.52 -3.36
CA GLU A 807 -9.75 -21.35 -4.52
C GLU A 807 -10.51 -20.79 -5.72
N GLU A 808 -11.66 -21.37 -6.07
CA GLU A 808 -12.44 -20.89 -7.23
C GLU A 808 -12.96 -19.47 -7.03
N ALA A 809 -13.39 -19.13 -5.82
CA ALA A 809 -13.84 -17.76 -5.50
C ALA A 809 -12.69 -16.73 -5.66
N VAL A 810 -11.47 -17.10 -5.28
CA VAL A 810 -10.27 -16.28 -5.48
C VAL A 810 -9.95 -16.12 -6.97
N LEU A 811 -10.00 -17.20 -7.75
CA LEU A 811 -9.76 -17.14 -9.20
C LEU A 811 -10.81 -16.29 -9.92
N ALA A 812 -12.08 -16.38 -9.52
CA ALA A 812 -13.13 -15.52 -10.04
C ALA A 812 -12.88 -14.02 -9.73
N GLU A 813 -12.27 -13.73 -8.59
CA GLU A 813 -11.88 -12.34 -8.27
C GLU A 813 -10.67 -11.88 -9.09
N PHE A 814 -9.74 -12.78 -9.42
CA PHE A 814 -8.65 -12.49 -10.38
C PHE A 814 -9.20 -12.11 -11.76
N ASP A 815 -10.23 -12.82 -12.24
CA ASP A 815 -10.90 -12.48 -13.50
C ASP A 815 -11.53 -11.08 -13.45
N ARG A 816 -12.17 -10.71 -12.32
CA ARG A 816 -12.77 -9.37 -12.13
C ARG A 816 -11.72 -8.27 -12.12
N LEU A 817 -10.59 -8.48 -11.45
CA LEU A 817 -9.46 -7.54 -11.44
C LEU A 817 -8.86 -7.43 -12.85
N ASN A 818 -8.67 -8.55 -13.54
CA ASN A 818 -8.13 -8.59 -14.88
C ASN A 818 -9.00 -7.84 -15.90
N ALA A 819 -10.34 -8.00 -15.81
CA ALA A 819 -11.30 -7.27 -16.65
C ALA A 819 -11.23 -5.74 -16.45
N ARG A 820 -10.60 -5.28 -15.37
CA ARG A 820 -10.36 -3.87 -15.07
C ARG A 820 -8.96 -3.39 -15.41
N GLY A 821 -8.16 -4.21 -16.08
CA GLY A 821 -6.79 -3.90 -16.47
C GLY A 821 -5.73 -4.28 -15.42
N GLY A 822 -6.05 -5.22 -14.54
CA GLY A 822 -5.17 -5.69 -13.46
C GLY A 822 -5.28 -4.84 -12.19
N VAL A 823 -4.41 -5.14 -11.22
CA VAL A 823 -4.48 -4.52 -9.87
C VAL A 823 -4.34 -3.00 -9.92
N LEU A 824 -3.34 -2.48 -10.64
CA LEU A 824 -3.04 -1.05 -10.68
C LEU A 824 -4.18 -0.23 -11.30
N ALA A 825 -4.69 -0.67 -12.46
CA ALA A 825 -5.82 0.01 -13.12
C ALA A 825 -7.13 -0.11 -12.32
N ALA A 826 -7.34 -1.24 -11.61
CA ALA A 826 -8.46 -1.41 -10.71
C ALA A 826 -8.37 -0.48 -9.50
N MET A 827 -7.15 -0.21 -8.98
CA MET A 827 -6.91 0.77 -7.90
C MET A 827 -7.26 2.19 -8.35
N GLU A 828 -6.84 2.60 -9.53
CA GLU A 828 -7.18 3.90 -10.11
C GLU A 828 -8.70 4.12 -10.23
N ARG A 829 -9.44 3.05 -10.51
CA ARG A 829 -10.91 3.01 -10.54
C ARG A 829 -11.56 2.78 -9.16
N GLN A 830 -10.76 2.74 -8.12
CA GLN A 830 -11.17 2.49 -6.72
C GLN A 830 -11.94 1.17 -6.49
N TYR A 831 -11.78 0.20 -7.36
CA TYR A 831 -12.54 -1.05 -7.29
C TYR A 831 -12.31 -1.78 -5.97
N GLN A 832 -11.05 -2.01 -5.60
CA GLN A 832 -10.72 -2.73 -4.36
C GLN A 832 -11.25 -2.00 -3.12
N ARG A 833 -11.09 -0.69 -3.08
CA ARG A 833 -11.57 0.14 -1.96
C ARG A 833 -13.08 0.07 -1.81
N ASN A 834 -13.81 0.27 -2.92
CA ASN A 834 -15.26 0.21 -2.91
C ASN A 834 -15.75 -1.18 -2.47
N ARG A 835 -15.10 -2.24 -2.95
CA ARG A 835 -15.42 -3.60 -2.55
C ARG A 835 -15.24 -3.83 -1.05
N ILE A 836 -14.12 -3.39 -0.48
CA ILE A 836 -13.85 -3.46 0.96
C ILE A 836 -14.90 -2.68 1.76
N GLN A 837 -15.26 -1.47 1.31
CA GLN A 837 -16.27 -0.64 1.98
C GLN A 837 -17.68 -1.25 1.94
N GLU A 838 -18.09 -1.82 0.80
CA GLU A 838 -19.37 -2.52 0.65
C GLU A 838 -19.47 -3.73 1.59
N GLU A 839 -18.40 -4.53 1.68
CA GLU A 839 -18.34 -5.68 2.57
C GLU A 839 -18.31 -5.27 4.04
N SER A 840 -17.58 -4.20 4.37
CA SER A 840 -17.58 -3.63 5.71
C SER A 840 -18.98 -3.14 6.13
N LEU A 841 -19.66 -2.43 5.25
CA LEU A 841 -21.02 -1.93 5.51
C LEU A 841 -22.00 -3.10 5.72
N LEU A 842 -21.91 -4.13 4.88
CA LEU A 842 -22.76 -5.33 5.01
C LEU A 842 -22.56 -6.01 6.36
N TYR A 843 -21.29 -6.20 6.78
CA TYR A 843 -20.97 -6.83 8.05
C TYR A 843 -21.50 -6.00 9.24
N GLU A 844 -21.26 -4.68 9.25
CA GLU A 844 -21.70 -3.81 10.34
C GLU A 844 -23.24 -3.73 10.39
N THR A 845 -23.93 -3.74 9.23
CA THR A 845 -25.40 -3.77 9.17
C THR A 845 -25.95 -5.05 9.77
N ARG A 846 -25.38 -6.20 9.46
CA ARG A 846 -25.81 -7.50 10.00
C ARG A 846 -25.49 -7.65 11.48
N LYS A 847 -24.39 -7.08 11.94
CA LYS A 847 -24.03 -7.02 13.35
C LYS A 847 -25.01 -6.14 14.14
N ASP A 848 -25.33 -4.96 13.61
CA ASP A 848 -26.26 -4.00 14.23
C ASP A 848 -27.68 -4.58 14.29
N SER A 849 -28.14 -5.23 13.24
CA SER A 849 -29.46 -5.91 13.20
C SER A 849 -29.55 -7.17 14.10
N GLY A 850 -28.42 -7.68 14.60
CA GLY A 850 -28.35 -8.94 15.34
C GLY A 850 -28.40 -10.21 14.48
N GLU A 851 -28.42 -10.11 13.15
CA GLU A 851 -28.33 -11.27 12.23
C GLU A 851 -27.03 -12.04 12.46
N ILE A 852 -25.93 -11.33 12.73
CA ILE A 852 -24.67 -11.93 13.19
C ILE A 852 -24.62 -11.81 14.73
N PRO A 853 -24.76 -12.92 15.48
CA PRO A 853 -24.69 -12.88 16.93
C PRO A 853 -23.25 -12.67 17.40
N ILE A 854 -23.02 -11.65 18.23
CA ILE A 854 -21.73 -11.41 18.87
C ILE A 854 -21.93 -11.39 20.37
N ILE A 855 -21.38 -12.39 21.03
CA ILE A 855 -21.53 -12.63 22.47
C ILE A 855 -20.98 -11.43 23.27
N GLY A 856 -21.77 -10.91 24.19
CA GLY A 856 -21.42 -9.77 25.02
C GLY A 856 -21.51 -8.41 24.30
N VAL A 857 -21.93 -8.38 23.01
CA VAL A 857 -22.06 -7.14 22.21
C VAL A 857 -23.51 -6.90 21.79
N ASN A 858 -24.14 -7.86 21.13
CA ASN A 858 -25.54 -7.82 20.71
C ASN A 858 -26.35 -9.04 21.17
N THR A 859 -25.67 -10.06 21.73
CA THR A 859 -26.26 -11.32 22.18
C THR A 859 -25.59 -11.73 23.50
N PHE A 860 -26.33 -12.37 24.40
CA PHE A 860 -25.82 -12.79 25.72
C PHE A 860 -25.17 -11.64 26.50
N LEU A 861 -25.91 -10.56 26.64
CA LEU A 861 -25.46 -9.35 27.33
C LEU A 861 -25.41 -9.57 28.84
N ALA A 862 -24.48 -8.90 29.51
CA ALA A 862 -24.45 -8.81 30.98
C ALA A 862 -25.75 -8.17 31.52
N ALA A 863 -26.15 -8.55 32.74
CA ALA A 863 -27.31 -7.93 33.37
C ALA A 863 -27.04 -6.43 33.60
N PRO A 864 -28.07 -5.55 33.52
CA PRO A 864 -27.91 -4.11 33.70
C PRO A 864 -27.22 -3.68 35.01
N ASP A 865 -27.32 -4.51 36.04
CA ASP A 865 -26.78 -4.26 37.38
C ASP A 865 -25.41 -4.94 37.63
N SER A 866 -24.78 -5.53 36.63
CA SER A 866 -23.53 -6.31 36.79
C SER A 866 -22.26 -5.48 36.98
N GLY A 867 -22.38 -4.20 37.34
CA GLY A 867 -21.25 -3.32 37.66
C GLY A 867 -20.71 -2.58 36.40
N SER A 868 -20.06 -1.43 36.63
CA SER A 868 -19.36 -0.72 35.55
C SER A 868 -18.23 -1.58 35.02
N PRO A 869 -18.01 -1.61 33.69
CA PRO A 869 -16.85 -2.32 33.13
C PRO A 869 -15.57 -1.82 33.81
N GLU A 870 -14.67 -2.76 34.15
CA GLU A 870 -13.34 -2.41 34.67
C GLU A 870 -12.73 -1.31 33.80
N SER A 871 -12.32 -0.20 34.42
CA SER A 871 -11.67 0.88 33.71
C SER A 871 -10.26 0.41 33.30
N VAL A 872 -10.06 0.12 32.03
CA VAL A 872 -8.73 -0.18 31.51
C VAL A 872 -7.92 1.13 31.46
N PRO A 873 -6.77 1.21 32.13
CA PRO A 873 -5.96 2.43 32.11
C PRO A 873 -5.40 2.68 30.70
N LEU A 874 -5.63 3.89 30.18
CA LEU A 874 -5.16 4.26 28.84
C LEU A 874 -3.63 4.47 28.86
N ALA A 875 -2.90 3.68 28.09
CA ALA A 875 -1.48 3.88 27.90
C ALA A 875 -1.24 5.07 26.96
N ARG A 876 -0.58 6.11 27.46
CA ARG A 876 -0.23 7.32 26.72
C ARG A 876 1.26 7.62 26.82
N SER A 877 1.81 8.27 25.81
CA SER A 877 3.14 8.86 25.87
C SER A 877 3.08 10.17 26.65
N THR A 878 4.01 10.35 27.60
CA THR A 878 4.02 11.57 28.43
C THR A 878 4.53 12.78 27.64
N PRO A 879 4.15 14.02 28.00
CA PRO A 879 4.66 15.23 27.36
C PRO A 879 6.20 15.28 27.37
N GLU A 880 6.84 14.84 28.46
CA GLU A 880 8.30 14.83 28.62
C GLU A 880 8.94 13.85 27.63
N ALA A 881 8.35 12.68 27.41
CA ALA A 881 8.85 11.71 26.43
C ALA A 881 8.70 12.23 24.99
N LYS A 882 7.66 13.01 24.71
CA LYS A 882 7.47 13.66 23.42
C LYS A 882 8.49 14.78 23.18
N GLU A 883 8.74 15.61 24.19
CA GLU A 883 9.78 16.66 24.15
C GLU A 883 11.18 16.07 24.01
N ASP A 884 11.49 14.96 24.71
CA ASP A 884 12.77 14.26 24.55
C ASP A 884 12.98 13.82 23.09
N GLN A 885 11.95 13.22 22.47
CA GLN A 885 12.05 12.79 21.08
C GLN A 885 12.26 13.96 20.11
N VAL A 886 11.59 15.10 20.32
CA VAL A 886 11.84 16.33 19.54
C VAL A 886 13.28 16.80 19.73
N ALA A 887 13.78 16.87 20.97
CA ALA A 887 15.13 17.30 21.28
C ALA A 887 16.20 16.37 20.65
N ARG A 888 15.98 15.05 20.62
CA ARG A 888 16.86 14.06 19.96
C ARG A 888 17.00 14.35 18.46
N VAL A 889 15.90 14.55 17.78
CA VAL A 889 15.91 14.88 16.33
C VAL A 889 16.61 16.22 16.08
N GLU A 890 16.34 17.25 16.88
CA GLU A 890 17.01 18.55 16.77
C GLU A 890 18.52 18.42 17.01
N ALA A 891 18.95 17.60 17.97
CA ALA A 891 20.36 17.35 18.24
C ALA A 891 21.04 16.63 17.07
N PHE A 892 20.39 15.60 16.51
CA PHE A 892 20.88 14.89 15.33
C PHE A 892 21.05 15.85 14.14
N ARG A 893 20.05 16.66 13.83
CA ARG A 893 20.10 17.66 12.76
C ARG A 893 21.19 18.70 12.96
N ARG A 894 21.39 19.19 14.20
CA ARG A 894 22.49 20.12 14.51
C ARG A 894 23.86 19.49 14.26
N ARG A 895 24.06 18.23 14.69
CA ARG A 895 25.33 17.50 14.51
C ARG A 895 25.67 17.31 13.04
N HIS A 896 24.67 17.04 12.20
CA HIS A 896 24.85 16.74 10.78
C HIS A 896 24.52 17.92 9.84
N ARG A 897 24.43 19.16 10.38
CA ARG A 897 24.02 20.34 9.62
C ARG A 897 24.85 20.59 8.36
N ALA A 898 26.14 20.27 8.36
CA ALA A 898 27.03 20.44 7.21
C ALA A 898 26.89 19.32 6.17
N ALA A 899 26.68 18.07 6.58
CA ALA A 899 26.69 16.91 5.69
C ALA A 899 25.31 16.61 5.08
N ALA A 900 24.21 16.86 5.81
CA ALA A 900 22.88 16.50 5.39
C ALA A 900 22.44 17.15 4.06
N PRO A 901 22.67 18.46 3.79
CA PRO A 901 22.25 19.06 2.52
C PRO A 901 22.88 18.41 1.28
N GLU A 902 24.15 18.06 1.35
CA GLU A 902 24.86 17.41 0.27
C GLU A 902 24.36 15.96 0.02
N ALA A 903 24.13 15.21 1.10
CA ALA A 903 23.58 13.85 1.00
C ALA A 903 22.16 13.87 0.40
N LEU A 904 21.31 14.82 0.81
CA LEU A 904 19.95 14.97 0.27
C LEU A 904 19.97 15.37 -1.21
N ARG A 905 20.86 16.29 -1.61
CA ARG A 905 21.03 16.66 -3.02
C ARG A 905 21.45 15.45 -3.87
N ARG A 906 22.45 14.68 -3.41
CA ARG A 906 22.93 13.48 -4.07
C ARG A 906 21.82 12.42 -4.22
N LEU A 907 21.01 12.22 -3.16
CA LEU A 907 19.83 11.35 -3.20
C LEU A 907 18.85 11.76 -4.31
N GLN A 908 18.56 13.05 -4.41
CA GLN A 908 17.67 13.58 -5.46
C GLN A 908 18.28 13.40 -6.86
N GLU A 909 19.56 13.61 -7.02
CA GLU A 909 20.27 13.43 -8.30
C GLU A 909 20.23 11.95 -8.75
N VAL A 910 20.49 11.01 -7.84
CA VAL A 910 20.38 9.57 -8.11
C VAL A 910 18.94 9.22 -8.51
N ALA A 911 17.95 9.79 -7.83
CA ALA A 911 16.55 9.55 -8.16
C ALA A 911 16.19 10.08 -9.57
N ARG A 912 16.64 11.29 -9.95
CA ARG A 912 16.41 11.86 -11.29
C ARG A 912 17.16 11.12 -12.39
N ALA A 913 18.37 10.65 -12.11
CA ALA A 913 19.18 9.91 -13.06
C ALA A 913 18.73 8.45 -13.28
N GLY A 914 17.68 7.98 -12.63
CA GLY A 914 17.22 6.60 -12.74
C GLY A 914 18.10 5.59 -11.98
N GLY A 915 19.02 6.04 -11.12
CA GLY A 915 19.87 5.19 -10.29
C GLY A 915 19.10 4.48 -9.16
N ASN A 916 19.78 3.57 -8.46
CA ASN A 916 19.20 2.86 -7.33
C ASN A 916 19.13 3.77 -6.09
N VAL A 917 17.93 4.25 -5.80
CA VAL A 917 17.67 5.19 -4.69
C VAL A 917 17.94 4.54 -3.33
N PHE A 918 17.68 3.24 -3.17
CA PHE A 918 17.89 2.56 -1.90
C PHE A 918 19.38 2.44 -1.55
N ALA A 919 20.24 2.23 -2.53
CA ALA A 919 21.68 2.22 -2.31
C ALA A 919 22.18 3.58 -1.78
N GLU A 920 21.66 4.70 -2.29
CA GLU A 920 21.98 6.03 -1.79
C GLU A 920 21.32 6.33 -0.42
N LEU A 921 20.13 5.77 -0.14
CA LEU A 921 19.50 5.86 1.18
C LEU A 921 20.37 5.25 2.28
N MET A 922 21.11 4.17 2.00
CA MET A 922 22.04 3.57 2.96
C MET A 922 23.12 4.54 3.46
N GLU A 923 23.48 5.51 2.63
CA GLU A 923 24.43 6.56 3.01
C GLU A 923 23.71 7.78 3.59
N THR A 924 22.57 8.16 3.03
CA THR A 924 21.83 9.38 3.43
C THR A 924 21.26 9.29 4.84
N VAL A 925 20.76 8.13 5.27
CA VAL A 925 20.18 7.95 6.63
C VAL A 925 21.20 8.10 7.75
N GLN A 926 22.48 8.07 7.44
CA GLN A 926 23.55 8.28 8.41
C GLN A 926 23.65 9.74 8.89
N VAL A 927 23.18 10.68 8.07
CA VAL A 927 23.37 12.14 8.31
C VAL A 927 22.06 12.93 8.19
N ALA A 928 20.99 12.35 7.68
CA ALA A 928 19.71 13.04 7.51
C ALA A 928 18.57 12.31 8.28
N SER A 929 17.63 13.07 8.83
CA SER A 929 16.45 12.53 9.52
C SER A 929 15.39 12.04 8.54
N LEU A 930 14.46 11.24 9.06
CA LEU A 930 13.34 10.68 8.30
C LEU A 930 12.57 11.76 7.52
N GLY A 931 12.18 12.85 8.22
CA GLY A 931 11.41 13.93 7.60
C GLY A 931 12.21 14.71 6.55
N GLN A 932 13.53 14.91 6.76
CA GLN A 932 14.38 15.56 5.77
C GLN A 932 14.47 14.71 4.47
N ILE A 933 14.67 13.41 4.61
CA ILE A 933 14.74 12.49 3.47
C ILE A 933 13.39 12.41 2.76
N THR A 934 12.30 12.26 3.49
CA THR A 934 10.95 12.24 2.94
C THR A 934 10.63 13.48 2.14
N GLN A 935 10.97 14.67 2.68
CA GLN A 935 10.76 15.93 1.97
C GLN A 935 11.59 16.01 0.69
N ALA A 936 12.86 15.60 0.73
CA ALA A 936 13.72 15.59 -0.45
C ALA A 936 13.19 14.62 -1.55
N LEU A 937 12.64 13.48 -1.14
CA LEU A 937 12.04 12.50 -2.07
C LEU A 937 10.69 12.98 -2.62
N TYR A 938 9.92 13.80 -1.90
CA TYR A 938 8.70 14.41 -2.45
C TYR A 938 8.99 15.29 -3.67
N GLU A 939 10.14 15.94 -3.70
CA GLU A 939 10.53 16.84 -4.79
C GLU A 939 10.90 16.10 -6.08
N VAL A 940 11.21 14.80 -6.00
CA VAL A 940 11.65 13.97 -7.14
C VAL A 940 10.74 12.79 -7.46
N GLY A 941 9.87 12.40 -6.53
CA GLY A 941 8.96 11.25 -6.67
C GLY A 941 7.48 11.61 -6.51
N GLY A 942 7.19 12.84 -6.10
CA GLY A 942 5.85 13.34 -5.86
C GLY A 942 5.21 12.79 -4.58
N ARG A 943 4.26 13.54 -4.05
CA ARG A 943 3.41 13.10 -2.95
C ARG A 943 2.27 12.23 -3.49
N TYR A 944 1.81 11.29 -2.67
CA TYR A 944 0.65 10.49 -3.01
C TYR A 944 -0.59 11.38 -3.23
N ARG A 945 -1.31 11.07 -4.29
CA ARG A 945 -2.63 11.64 -4.60
C ARG A 945 -3.63 10.52 -4.73
N ARG A 946 -4.67 10.62 -3.96
CA ARG A 946 -5.77 9.66 -4.05
C ARG A 946 -6.53 9.86 -5.35
N ALA A 947 -6.70 8.82 -6.15
CA ALA A 947 -7.68 8.81 -7.23
C ALA A 947 -9.09 8.95 -6.62
N MET A 948 -9.92 9.84 -7.17
CA MET A 948 -11.30 10.05 -6.70
C MET A 948 -12.27 10.06 -7.87
#